data_27341b013bf25ebd28781576954e0cf3
#
_entry.id   27341b013bf25ebd28781576954e0cf3
#
_cell.length_a   1.000
_cell.length_b   1.000
_cell.length_c   1.000
_cell.angle_alpha   90.00
_cell.angle_beta   90.00
_cell.angle_gamma   90.00
#
_symmetry.space_group_name_H-M   'P 1'
#
loop_
_entity.id
_entity.type
_entity.pdbx_description
1 polymer ?
#
loop_
_entity_poly.entity_id
_entity_poly.type
_entity_poly.pdbx_seq_one_letter_code
_entity_poly.pdbx_strand_id
1 'polypeptide(L)'
;MKKIATYLLLILLFNHCSTKNEMPSEANSKAKCPIHFGSNQTSGLTTTNQGNTNRDWWPNQLDLSILRQNSSLSNPMGEDFNYLKEFESLDYFALKKDIETEMTDSKDWWPADYGNYGGLFIRMAWHSAGTYRTGDGRGGTRAGQQRFAPQNSWPDNANLDKARRLLWPIKQKYGQKISWADLMILAGNVALESMGFKTVGFAGGRTDVWEPQSNVYWGIEKKFLDDERYNEDRELEQPLAAVQMGLIYVNPEGPNGEPDPIKAAADIRETFGRMGMNDEETVALIAGGHTLGKTHGAASGDDLGASPEGATIEEQGMGWKSDYNTGKGKDAITSGLEVIWTEDPTNWNHGYFESLFENEWELTKSPGGANQWVAKNPHKMFPDAFDDEVIHKPTMLTTDLSLIEDSAYRVVSQKFYDDPAAFELAFAKAWFKLTHRDMGPKSSYVGPEIPEEDYSWQDPIPTVNHELVNAKNIDLIKTEIKNSELTNEDMITTAWASASTYRISDRRGGANGARIRLEPQINWESNNPEELKRVIKVYESIQEKFNKESQNQKISLADLIVLGGCVGIEDAASLGGRTINMPFSPGRMDALKENTDIEGMTVLEPIADGFRNYKKADYTLSSEELLIDKAQQLTLTAPEMTALIGGIRVLNSNYNQSSIGVLTETPGVLNNDYFRNLCSMDYEWKPKSEESTIFNGFKRGTEELKWTASRTDLIFGSNSELRAICEVYASDDGGEKFITDFVKAWTKVMNLDRFSI
;
A
#
# COMPACT_ATOMS: atom_id res chain seq x y z
N MET A 1 -67.40 17.17 19.91
CA MET A 1 -66.60 18.41 19.94
C MET A 1 -65.34 18.36 20.86
N LYS A 2 -64.90 17.21 21.38
CA LYS A 2 -63.72 17.07 22.23
C LYS A 2 -62.51 16.39 21.54
N LYS A 3 -62.63 16.03 20.27
CA LYS A 3 -61.53 15.36 19.50
C LYS A 3 -60.82 16.27 18.50
N ILE A 4 -61.32 17.49 18.29
CA ILE A 4 -60.73 18.47 17.35
C ILE A 4 -59.70 19.38 18.05
N ALA A 5 -59.84 19.57 19.37
CA ALA A 5 -58.92 20.42 20.13
C ALA A 5 -57.53 19.79 20.40
N THR A 6 -57.42 18.46 20.35
CA THR A 6 -56.15 17.74 20.60
C THR A 6 -55.24 17.72 19.37
N TYR A 7 -55.78 17.84 18.18
CA TYR A 7 -54.96 17.90 16.95
C TYR A 7 -54.43 19.30 16.64
N LEU A 8 -55.09 20.34 17.12
CA LEU A 8 -54.57 21.70 16.95
C LEU A 8 -53.42 22.05 17.91
N LEU A 9 -53.34 21.34 19.06
CA LEU A 9 -52.25 21.57 20.02
C LEU A 9 -50.95 20.85 19.63
N LEU A 10 -51.03 19.79 18.82
CA LEU A 10 -49.83 19.13 18.28
C LEU A 10 -49.19 19.85 17.10
N ILE A 11 -49.95 20.64 16.36
CA ILE A 11 -49.46 21.43 15.21
C ILE A 11 -48.76 22.73 15.68
N LEU A 12 -49.10 23.23 16.86
CA LEU A 12 -48.47 24.43 17.45
C LEU A 12 -47.14 24.14 18.15
N LEU A 13 -46.78 22.86 18.43
CA LEU A 13 -45.51 22.49 19.05
C LEU A 13 -44.37 22.20 18.04
N PHE A 14 -44.67 22.15 16.74
CA PHE A 14 -43.68 21.95 15.69
C PHE A 14 -43.24 23.20 14.92
N ASN A 15 -43.80 24.38 15.25
CA ASN A 15 -43.51 25.64 14.57
C ASN A 15 -42.61 26.62 15.33
N HIS A 16 -41.79 26.14 16.27
CA HIS A 16 -40.86 27.00 17.01
C HIS A 16 -39.46 26.43 17.07
N CYS A 17 -38.89 26.09 15.93
CA CYS A 17 -37.45 25.95 15.75
C CYS A 17 -37.06 26.29 14.31
N SER A 18 -37.19 27.56 13.98
CA SER A 18 -36.54 28.14 12.79
C SER A 18 -35.91 29.46 13.22
N THR A 19 -34.80 29.35 13.90
CA THR A 19 -33.83 30.44 13.96
C THR A 19 -32.82 30.21 12.83
N LYS A 20 -32.88 31.07 11.84
CA LYS A 20 -31.84 31.28 10.86
C LYS A 20 -30.56 31.60 11.61
N ASN A 21 -29.65 30.64 11.62
CA ASN A 21 -28.23 30.94 11.80
C ASN A 21 -27.65 31.18 10.42
N GLU A 22 -27.35 32.43 10.15
CA GLU A 22 -26.48 32.84 9.06
C GLU A 22 -25.16 32.12 9.24
N MET A 23 -24.75 31.36 8.23
CA MET A 23 -23.42 30.79 8.17
C MET A 23 -22.39 31.92 8.01
N PRO A 24 -21.30 31.93 8.75
CA PRO A 24 -20.18 32.79 8.44
C PRO A 24 -19.56 32.34 7.11
N SER A 25 -19.24 33.32 6.29
CA SER A 25 -18.59 33.20 5.01
C SER A 25 -17.32 32.29 5.08
N GLU A 26 -17.16 31.49 4.04
CA GLU A 26 -16.02 30.65 3.75
C GLU A 26 -14.68 31.32 4.07
N ALA A 27 -14.02 30.81 5.07
CA ALA A 27 -12.58 30.98 5.19
C ALA A 27 -11.92 29.74 4.56
N ASN A 28 -11.15 29.96 3.52
CA ASN A 28 -10.33 28.99 2.83
C ASN A 28 -9.62 28.05 3.79
N SER A 29 -10.07 26.81 3.91
CA SER A 29 -9.33 25.75 4.60
C SER A 29 -8.47 25.01 3.58
N LYS A 30 -7.27 25.49 3.38
CA LYS A 30 -6.20 24.70 2.76
C LYS A 30 -5.68 23.75 3.85
N ALA A 31 -5.92 22.51 3.71
CA ALA A 31 -5.12 21.35 4.10
C ALA A 31 -6.01 20.13 4.21
N LYS A 32 -6.01 19.32 3.21
CA LYS A 32 -6.66 18.01 3.23
C LYS A 32 -5.60 16.97 3.45
N CYS A 33 -5.81 16.12 4.42
CA CYS A 33 -4.92 15.01 4.68
C CYS A 33 -5.23 13.81 3.82
N PRO A 34 -4.21 13.11 3.37
CA PRO A 34 -4.34 11.94 2.53
C PRO A 34 -4.63 10.63 3.26
N ILE A 35 -4.59 10.58 4.59
CA ILE A 35 -4.88 9.33 5.30
C ILE A 35 -6.30 9.39 5.86
N HIS A 36 -7.22 8.71 5.20
CA HIS A 36 -8.61 8.57 5.62
C HIS A 36 -8.84 7.16 6.15
N PHE A 37 -9.00 7.05 7.44
CA PHE A 37 -9.47 5.81 8.05
C PHE A 37 -11.00 5.78 7.93
N GLY A 38 -11.48 5.00 7.02
CA GLY A 38 -12.83 4.60 6.71
C GLY A 38 -13.98 5.16 7.54
N SER A 39 -14.43 6.33 7.22
CA SER A 39 -15.81 6.75 7.36
C SER A 39 -16.06 7.94 6.45
N ASN A 40 -17.25 8.02 5.88
CA ASN A 40 -17.71 9.07 4.98
C ASN A 40 -17.77 10.47 5.62
N GLN A 41 -16.79 10.82 6.44
CA GLN A 41 -16.70 12.13 7.03
C GLN A 41 -15.35 12.73 6.70
N THR A 42 -15.36 13.83 6.02
CA THR A 42 -14.27 14.78 5.92
C THR A 42 -13.90 15.27 7.32
N SER A 43 -13.25 14.43 8.13
CA SER A 43 -12.46 14.95 9.21
C SER A 43 -11.27 15.62 8.54
N GLY A 44 -11.35 16.91 8.40
CA GLY A 44 -10.18 17.70 8.08
C GLY A 44 -9.12 17.27 9.07
N LEU A 45 -8.05 16.66 8.60
CA LEU A 45 -6.94 16.35 9.45
C LEU A 45 -6.38 17.64 9.94
N THR A 46 -6.42 17.66 11.18
CA THR A 46 -6.26 18.81 11.96
C THR A 46 -4.80 19.18 11.95
N THR A 47 -4.55 20.39 11.62
CA THR A 47 -3.31 21.08 11.99
C THR A 47 -3.00 20.77 13.46
N THR A 48 -1.74 20.80 13.83
CA THR A 48 -1.20 20.52 15.16
C THR A 48 -1.95 21.12 16.35
N ASN A 49 -2.91 22.01 16.13
CA ASN A 49 -3.64 22.75 17.17
C ASN A 49 -5.08 22.28 17.39
N GLN A 50 -5.51 21.18 16.81
CA GLN A 50 -6.89 20.75 16.93
C GLN A 50 -6.97 19.47 17.75
N GLY A 51 -8.00 19.36 18.56
CA GLY A 51 -8.32 18.15 19.24
C GLY A 51 -7.54 17.87 20.52
N ASN A 52 -7.64 18.72 21.51
CA ASN A 52 -7.12 18.46 22.86
C ASN A 52 -8.04 17.63 23.74
N THR A 53 -9.25 17.35 23.27
CA THR A 53 -10.25 16.60 24.03
C THR A 53 -10.77 15.43 23.22
N ASN A 54 -11.20 14.36 23.89
CA ASN A 54 -11.86 13.23 23.22
C ASN A 54 -13.12 13.66 22.46
N ARG A 55 -13.74 14.78 22.85
CA ARG A 55 -14.91 15.34 22.16
C ARG A 55 -14.56 15.93 20.82
N ASP A 56 -13.36 16.45 20.63
CA ASP A 56 -12.92 16.96 19.33
C ASP A 56 -12.86 15.87 18.28
N TRP A 57 -12.71 14.63 18.73
CA TRP A 57 -12.74 13.44 17.89
C TRP A 57 -14.09 12.73 17.89
N TRP A 58 -15.06 13.14 18.74
CA TRP A 58 -16.41 12.61 18.72
C TRP A 58 -17.31 13.43 17.77
N PRO A 59 -18.06 12.74 16.88
CA PRO A 59 -18.13 11.30 16.63
C PRO A 59 -16.90 10.71 15.91
N ASN A 60 -15.95 11.52 15.50
CA ASN A 60 -14.74 11.17 14.77
C ASN A 60 -13.56 10.92 15.73
N GLN A 61 -13.76 10.07 16.72
CA GLN A 61 -12.68 9.67 17.64
C GLN A 61 -11.57 8.95 16.85
N LEU A 62 -10.36 8.88 17.47
CA LEU A 62 -9.24 8.15 16.91
C LEU A 62 -9.66 6.72 16.52
N ASP A 63 -9.52 6.38 15.24
CA ASP A 63 -9.98 5.10 14.70
C ASP A 63 -8.93 4.00 14.91
N LEU A 64 -9.22 3.08 15.81
CA LEU A 64 -8.40 1.89 16.08
C LEU A 64 -8.86 0.65 15.31
N SER A 65 -9.91 0.76 14.50
CA SER A 65 -10.50 -0.40 13.79
C SER A 65 -9.51 -1.04 12.83
N ILE A 66 -8.62 -0.25 12.21
CA ILE A 66 -7.59 -0.76 11.30
C ILE A 66 -6.59 -1.72 11.97
N LEU A 67 -6.41 -1.64 13.28
CA LEU A 67 -5.57 -2.57 14.05
C LEU A 67 -6.24 -3.93 14.29
N ARG A 68 -7.50 -4.08 13.86
CA ARG A 68 -8.27 -5.35 13.87
C ARG A 68 -8.56 -5.86 12.48
N GLN A 69 -8.16 -5.13 11.45
CA GLN A 69 -8.34 -5.52 10.07
C GLN A 69 -7.61 -6.84 9.80
N ASN A 70 -8.24 -7.72 9.01
CA ASN A 70 -7.73 -9.06 8.71
C ASN A 70 -7.53 -9.94 9.96
N SER A 71 -8.42 -9.81 10.95
CA SER A 71 -8.44 -10.68 12.12
C SER A 71 -8.57 -12.15 11.71
N SER A 72 -7.85 -13.05 12.40
CA SER A 72 -8.01 -14.50 12.21
C SER A 72 -9.43 -14.97 12.50
N LEU A 73 -10.18 -14.28 13.35
CA LEU A 73 -11.56 -14.58 13.66
C LEU A 73 -12.53 -14.34 12.49
N SER A 74 -12.19 -13.45 11.56
CA SER A 74 -12.98 -13.16 10.35
C SER A 74 -12.47 -13.90 9.11
N ASN A 75 -11.38 -14.65 9.23
CA ASN A 75 -10.82 -15.43 8.13
C ASN A 75 -11.55 -16.77 7.98
N PRO A 76 -12.32 -17.00 6.88
CA PRO A 76 -13.07 -18.24 6.69
C PRO A 76 -12.20 -19.47 6.45
N MET A 77 -10.88 -19.28 6.18
CA MET A 77 -9.96 -20.39 5.92
C MET A 77 -9.42 -21.02 7.21
N GLY A 78 -9.56 -20.34 8.37
CA GLY A 78 -9.02 -20.80 9.65
C GLY A 78 -7.54 -20.50 9.84
N GLU A 79 -7.04 -20.75 11.07
CA GLU A 79 -5.68 -20.37 11.47
C GLU A 79 -4.60 -21.30 10.89
N ASP A 80 -4.93 -22.55 10.59
CA ASP A 80 -3.99 -23.57 10.07
C ASP A 80 -3.80 -23.47 8.54
N PHE A 81 -4.58 -22.63 7.85
CA PHE A 81 -4.51 -22.49 6.41
C PHE A 81 -3.21 -21.78 5.99
N ASN A 82 -2.46 -22.42 5.10
CA ASN A 82 -1.24 -21.88 4.54
C ASN A 82 -1.31 -21.86 3.01
N TYR A 83 -1.58 -20.68 2.46
CA TYR A 83 -1.76 -20.50 1.02
C TYR A 83 -0.54 -20.92 0.19
N LEU A 84 0.68 -20.67 0.66
CA LEU A 84 1.90 -21.03 -0.08
C LEU A 84 1.99 -22.55 -0.27
N LYS A 85 1.65 -23.32 0.77
CA LYS A 85 1.60 -24.81 0.69
C LYS A 85 0.47 -25.31 -0.22
N GLU A 86 -0.68 -24.63 -0.20
CA GLU A 86 -1.78 -24.97 -1.12
C GLU A 86 -1.37 -24.71 -2.57
N PHE A 87 -0.73 -23.59 -2.85
CA PHE A 87 -0.24 -23.24 -4.18
C PHE A 87 0.84 -24.24 -4.68
N GLU A 88 1.74 -24.72 -3.83
CA GLU A 88 2.73 -25.75 -4.17
C GLU A 88 2.09 -27.06 -4.62
N SER A 89 0.83 -27.33 -4.19
CA SER A 89 0.06 -28.51 -4.59
C SER A 89 -0.72 -28.32 -5.91
N LEU A 90 -0.65 -27.13 -6.50
CA LEU A 90 -1.38 -26.77 -7.72
C LEU A 90 -0.74 -27.41 -8.96
N ASP A 91 -1.55 -28.00 -9.83
CA ASP A 91 -1.14 -28.26 -11.21
C ASP A 91 -1.17 -26.96 -12.00
N TYR A 92 -0.06 -26.23 -11.91
CA TYR A 92 0.10 -24.88 -12.44
C TYR A 92 -0.10 -24.81 -13.97
N PHE A 93 0.47 -25.77 -14.71
CA PHE A 93 0.37 -25.77 -16.16
C PHE A 93 -1.01 -26.19 -16.66
N ALA A 94 -1.71 -27.06 -15.91
CA ALA A 94 -3.10 -27.36 -16.20
C ALA A 94 -3.99 -26.13 -15.95
N LEU A 95 -3.74 -25.35 -14.90
CA LEU A 95 -4.41 -24.08 -14.66
C LEU A 95 -4.18 -23.09 -15.81
N LYS A 96 -2.93 -22.89 -16.26
CA LYS A 96 -2.62 -22.02 -17.42
C LYS A 96 -3.39 -22.45 -18.65
N LYS A 97 -3.45 -23.76 -18.91
CA LYS A 97 -4.19 -24.31 -20.06
C LYS A 97 -5.69 -24.07 -19.98
N ASP A 98 -6.28 -24.17 -18.79
CA ASP A 98 -7.71 -23.85 -18.61
C ASP A 98 -7.98 -22.35 -18.86
N ILE A 99 -7.11 -21.47 -18.36
CA ILE A 99 -7.21 -20.02 -18.60
C ILE A 99 -7.05 -19.73 -20.11
N GLU A 100 -6.08 -20.31 -20.77
CA GLU A 100 -5.87 -20.17 -22.22
C GLU A 100 -7.10 -20.61 -23.01
N THR A 101 -7.77 -21.70 -22.57
CA THR A 101 -8.99 -22.18 -23.19
C THR A 101 -10.14 -21.18 -23.05
N GLU A 102 -10.28 -20.58 -21.87
CA GLU A 102 -11.31 -19.55 -21.61
C GLU A 102 -11.13 -18.30 -22.48
N MET A 103 -9.89 -17.97 -22.89
CA MET A 103 -9.61 -16.79 -23.71
C MET A 103 -10.40 -16.75 -25.01
N THR A 104 -10.65 -17.90 -25.63
CA THR A 104 -11.32 -18.01 -26.92
C THR A 104 -12.71 -18.64 -26.84
N ASP A 105 -13.21 -18.97 -25.67
CA ASP A 105 -14.55 -19.50 -25.44
C ASP A 105 -15.56 -18.37 -25.20
N SER A 106 -15.87 -17.62 -26.27
CA SER A 106 -16.77 -16.47 -26.22
C SER A 106 -18.17 -16.84 -25.73
N LYS A 107 -18.65 -16.15 -24.67
CA LYS A 107 -19.95 -16.43 -24.06
C LYS A 107 -21.04 -15.50 -24.60
N ASP A 108 -22.21 -16.01 -24.88
CA ASP A 108 -23.35 -15.22 -25.36
C ASP A 108 -23.78 -14.11 -24.37
N TRP A 109 -23.55 -14.34 -23.08
CA TRP A 109 -23.92 -13.35 -22.06
C TRP A 109 -22.93 -12.18 -22.01
N TRP A 110 -21.68 -12.35 -22.45
CA TRP A 110 -20.64 -11.34 -22.60
C TRP A 110 -19.70 -11.71 -23.76
N PRO A 111 -20.01 -11.35 -25.02
CA PRO A 111 -19.20 -11.71 -26.20
C PRO A 111 -17.80 -11.12 -26.14
N ALA A 112 -16.82 -11.91 -26.57
CA ALA A 112 -15.43 -11.52 -26.64
C ALA A 112 -15.13 -10.63 -27.86
N ASP A 113 -14.35 -9.58 -27.68
CA ASP A 113 -13.84 -8.74 -28.77
C ASP A 113 -12.94 -9.57 -29.68
N TYR A 114 -13.16 -9.52 -30.97
CA TYR A 114 -12.39 -10.33 -31.95
C TYR A 114 -12.38 -11.83 -31.58
N GLY A 115 -13.36 -12.31 -30.84
CA GLY A 115 -13.41 -13.69 -30.34
C GLY A 115 -12.38 -14.02 -29.25
N ASN A 116 -11.76 -13.05 -28.61
CA ASN A 116 -10.69 -13.24 -27.61
C ASN A 116 -10.86 -12.31 -26.39
N TYR A 117 -10.88 -12.88 -25.17
CA TYR A 117 -10.96 -12.13 -23.91
C TYR A 117 -9.62 -11.57 -23.43
N GLY A 118 -8.52 -11.80 -24.15
CA GLY A 118 -7.19 -11.41 -23.68
C GLY A 118 -7.07 -9.94 -23.30
N GLY A 119 -7.58 -9.02 -24.13
CA GLY A 119 -7.59 -7.59 -23.80
C GLY A 119 -8.33 -7.29 -22.48
N LEU A 120 -9.46 -7.95 -22.23
CA LEU A 120 -10.21 -7.82 -21.00
C LEU A 120 -9.43 -8.33 -19.77
N PHE A 121 -8.72 -9.46 -19.89
CA PHE A 121 -7.94 -10.03 -18.78
C PHE A 121 -6.65 -9.27 -18.52
N ILE A 122 -5.99 -8.75 -19.56
CA ILE A 122 -4.85 -7.82 -19.41
C ILE A 122 -5.30 -6.57 -18.64
N ARG A 123 -6.44 -5.97 -19.03
CA ARG A 123 -7.01 -4.81 -18.34
C ARG A 123 -7.35 -5.12 -16.89
N MET A 124 -7.92 -6.29 -16.58
CA MET A 124 -8.21 -6.70 -15.20
C MET A 124 -6.93 -6.79 -14.35
N ALA A 125 -5.88 -7.42 -14.87
CA ALA A 125 -4.59 -7.52 -14.19
C ALA A 125 -3.94 -6.14 -13.99
N TRP A 126 -3.95 -5.31 -15.04
CA TRP A 126 -3.46 -3.93 -14.97
C TRP A 126 -4.19 -3.11 -13.89
N HIS A 127 -5.53 -3.13 -13.88
CA HIS A 127 -6.35 -2.37 -12.94
C HIS A 127 -6.27 -2.91 -11.49
N SER A 128 -5.86 -4.17 -11.30
CA SER A 128 -5.47 -4.66 -9.98
C SER A 128 -4.12 -4.10 -9.54
N ALA A 129 -3.13 -4.09 -10.46
CA ALA A 129 -1.75 -3.70 -10.17
C ALA A 129 -1.55 -2.17 -10.12
N GLY A 130 -2.23 -1.42 -10.98
CA GLY A 130 -2.05 0.03 -11.15
C GLY A 130 -2.52 0.87 -9.96
N THR A 131 -3.21 0.28 -8.99
CA THR A 131 -3.59 0.94 -7.75
C THR A 131 -2.44 1.07 -6.73
N TYR A 132 -1.30 0.42 -6.98
CA TYR A 132 -0.13 0.52 -6.11
C TYR A 132 0.45 1.95 -6.08
N ARG A 133 0.90 2.37 -4.89
CA ARG A 133 1.57 3.65 -4.69
C ARG A 133 2.78 3.49 -3.76
N THR A 134 3.90 4.08 -4.19
CA THR A 134 5.18 3.95 -3.48
C THR A 134 5.17 4.62 -2.11
N GLY A 135 4.43 5.73 -1.96
CA GLY A 135 4.45 6.56 -0.76
C GLY A 135 4.08 5.81 0.53
N ASP A 136 3.05 4.97 0.49
CA ASP A 136 2.62 4.15 1.63
C ASP A 136 2.61 2.64 1.34
N GLY A 137 2.98 2.23 0.11
CA GLY A 137 3.01 0.84 -0.32
C GLY A 137 1.65 0.18 -0.46
N ARG A 138 0.55 0.93 -0.35
CA ARG A 138 -0.82 0.40 -0.43
C ARG A 138 -1.31 0.32 -1.86
N GLY A 139 -2.46 -0.30 -2.04
CA GLY A 139 -2.97 -0.69 -3.37
C GLY A 139 -2.28 -1.95 -3.89
N GLY A 140 -2.28 -2.12 -5.21
CA GLY A 140 -1.60 -3.23 -5.89
C GLY A 140 -2.33 -4.56 -5.87
N THR A 141 -1.57 -5.61 -6.13
CA THR A 141 -2.11 -6.93 -6.47
C THR A 141 -2.32 -7.85 -5.28
N ARG A 142 -1.62 -7.60 -4.17
CA ARG A 142 -1.33 -8.58 -3.12
C ARG A 142 -2.53 -9.20 -2.41
N ALA A 143 -3.67 -8.51 -2.37
CA ALA A 143 -4.83 -8.89 -1.56
C ALA A 143 -6.11 -9.14 -2.36
N GLY A 144 -6.06 -9.01 -3.69
CA GLY A 144 -7.25 -9.21 -4.54
C GLY A 144 -8.37 -8.21 -4.29
N GLN A 145 -8.02 -6.96 -3.97
CA GLN A 145 -8.95 -5.91 -3.54
C GLN A 145 -9.96 -5.47 -4.62
N GLN A 146 -9.68 -5.73 -5.90
CA GLN A 146 -10.62 -5.44 -6.98
C GLN A 146 -11.97 -6.17 -6.83
N ARG A 147 -12.06 -7.18 -5.95
CA ARG A 147 -13.32 -7.87 -5.62
C ARG A 147 -14.25 -7.06 -4.72
N PHE A 148 -13.72 -6.07 -4.00
CA PHE A 148 -14.40 -5.35 -2.93
C PHE A 148 -14.64 -3.88 -3.27
N ALA A 149 -15.63 -3.29 -2.60
CA ALA A 149 -15.80 -1.85 -2.61
C ALA A 149 -14.54 -1.14 -2.03
N PRO A 150 -14.16 0.05 -2.52
CA PRO A 150 -14.79 0.76 -3.62
C PRO A 150 -14.33 0.30 -5.01
N GLN A 151 -13.22 -0.47 -5.12
CA GLN A 151 -12.58 -0.80 -6.39
C GLN A 151 -13.48 -1.54 -7.38
N ASN A 152 -14.32 -2.48 -6.90
CA ASN A 152 -15.25 -3.20 -7.77
C ASN A 152 -16.29 -2.28 -8.44
N SER A 153 -16.49 -1.09 -7.89
CA SER A 153 -17.48 -0.10 -8.33
C SER A 153 -16.88 1.21 -8.83
N TRP A 154 -15.56 1.26 -9.01
CA TRP A 154 -14.96 2.41 -9.71
C TRP A 154 -15.41 2.47 -11.15
N PRO A 155 -15.76 3.65 -11.68
CA PRO A 155 -16.13 3.80 -13.09
C PRO A 155 -15.06 3.26 -14.05
N ASP A 156 -13.78 3.46 -13.74
CA ASP A 156 -12.68 2.93 -14.55
C ASP A 156 -12.56 1.39 -14.53
N ASN A 157 -13.18 0.75 -13.56
CA ASN A 157 -13.30 -0.70 -13.47
C ASN A 157 -14.59 -1.26 -14.11
N ALA A 158 -15.30 -0.42 -14.90
CA ALA A 158 -16.51 -0.87 -15.58
C ALA A 158 -16.26 -2.16 -16.37
N ASN A 159 -17.17 -3.12 -16.20
CA ASN A 159 -17.16 -4.45 -16.82
C ASN A 159 -16.03 -5.41 -16.38
N LEU A 160 -15.15 -5.06 -15.43
CA LEU A 160 -14.20 -6.01 -14.85
C LEU A 160 -14.85 -7.04 -13.91
N ASP A 161 -16.05 -6.78 -13.44
CA ASP A 161 -16.90 -7.79 -12.80
C ASP A 161 -17.19 -8.98 -13.72
N LYS A 162 -17.35 -8.74 -15.05
CA LYS A 162 -17.50 -9.81 -16.07
C LYS A 162 -16.22 -10.61 -16.20
N ALA A 163 -15.04 -9.96 -16.23
CA ALA A 163 -13.76 -10.65 -16.27
C ALA A 163 -13.62 -11.65 -15.09
N ARG A 164 -13.89 -11.19 -13.87
CA ARG A 164 -13.89 -12.09 -12.70
C ARG A 164 -14.94 -13.19 -12.79
N ARG A 165 -16.10 -12.92 -13.37
CA ARG A 165 -17.16 -13.92 -13.51
C ARG A 165 -16.81 -14.97 -14.56
N LEU A 166 -16.11 -14.61 -15.66
CA LEU A 166 -15.56 -15.56 -16.63
C LEU A 166 -14.54 -16.51 -15.96
N LEU A 167 -13.72 -16.01 -15.05
CA LEU A 167 -12.75 -16.83 -14.31
C LEU A 167 -13.36 -17.71 -13.20
N TRP A 168 -14.64 -17.51 -12.83
CA TRP A 168 -15.24 -18.25 -11.73
C TRP A 168 -15.21 -19.78 -11.90
N PRO A 169 -15.52 -20.37 -13.07
CA PRO A 169 -15.44 -21.82 -13.26
C PRO A 169 -14.03 -22.37 -13.00
N ILE A 170 -13.00 -21.62 -13.38
CA ILE A 170 -11.60 -21.96 -13.14
C ILE A 170 -11.31 -21.86 -11.63
N LYS A 171 -11.67 -20.74 -11.00
CA LYS A 171 -11.52 -20.58 -9.54
C LYS A 171 -12.23 -21.68 -8.77
N GLN A 172 -13.44 -22.06 -9.19
CA GLN A 172 -14.20 -23.16 -8.59
C GLN A 172 -13.48 -24.50 -8.73
N LYS A 173 -12.89 -24.80 -9.89
CA LYS A 173 -12.15 -26.04 -10.16
C LYS A 173 -10.90 -26.17 -9.29
N TYR A 174 -10.12 -25.12 -9.15
CA TYR A 174 -8.84 -25.13 -8.42
C TYR A 174 -8.98 -24.75 -6.94
N GLY A 175 -10.07 -24.12 -6.54
CA GLY A 175 -10.44 -23.86 -5.15
C GLY A 175 -9.38 -23.05 -4.38
N GLN A 176 -8.94 -23.63 -3.27
CA GLN A 176 -8.00 -22.99 -2.34
C GLN A 176 -6.55 -22.95 -2.84
N LYS A 177 -6.22 -23.74 -3.86
CA LYS A 177 -4.87 -23.82 -4.43
C LYS A 177 -4.45 -22.59 -5.21
N ILE A 178 -5.39 -21.76 -5.61
CA ILE A 178 -5.16 -20.48 -6.27
C ILE A 178 -6.00 -19.40 -5.60
N SER A 179 -5.39 -18.31 -5.12
CA SER A 179 -6.10 -17.12 -4.64
C SER A 179 -6.74 -16.36 -5.81
N TRP A 180 -7.73 -15.53 -5.54
CA TRP A 180 -8.23 -14.59 -6.53
C TRP A 180 -7.15 -13.57 -6.92
N ALA A 181 -6.34 -13.14 -5.94
CA ALA A 181 -5.26 -12.21 -6.18
C ALA A 181 -4.25 -12.75 -7.21
N ASP A 182 -3.80 -14.00 -7.05
CA ASP A 182 -2.90 -14.65 -8.01
C ASP A 182 -3.61 -14.98 -9.34
N LEU A 183 -4.85 -15.44 -9.30
CA LEU A 183 -5.60 -15.82 -10.50
C LEU A 183 -5.82 -14.63 -11.45
N MET A 184 -6.18 -13.45 -10.92
CA MET A 184 -6.39 -12.26 -11.75
C MET A 184 -5.10 -11.82 -12.46
N ILE A 185 -3.96 -11.90 -11.80
CA ILE A 185 -2.66 -11.55 -12.40
C ILE A 185 -2.18 -12.62 -13.37
N LEU A 186 -2.30 -13.89 -13.00
CA LEU A 186 -1.96 -15.00 -13.89
C LEU A 186 -2.79 -14.99 -15.17
N ALA A 187 -4.08 -14.63 -15.07
CA ALA A 187 -4.93 -14.50 -16.27
C ALA A 187 -4.42 -13.42 -17.22
N GLY A 188 -3.91 -12.29 -16.72
CA GLY A 188 -3.26 -11.27 -17.55
C GLY A 188 -1.97 -11.77 -18.21
N ASN A 189 -1.14 -12.54 -17.50
CA ASN A 189 0.06 -13.15 -18.06
C ASN A 189 -0.28 -14.17 -19.16
N VAL A 190 -1.21 -15.08 -18.88
CA VAL A 190 -1.66 -16.08 -19.85
C VAL A 190 -2.28 -15.43 -21.07
N ALA A 191 -3.00 -14.30 -20.90
CA ALA A 191 -3.52 -13.53 -22.00
C ALA A 191 -2.40 -13.02 -22.91
N LEU A 192 -1.39 -12.35 -22.37
CA LEU A 192 -0.22 -11.90 -23.12
C LEU A 192 0.46 -13.06 -23.86
N GLU A 193 0.70 -14.17 -23.18
CA GLU A 193 1.37 -15.35 -23.76
C GLU A 193 0.54 -15.99 -24.87
N SER A 194 -0.79 -16.12 -24.70
CA SER A 194 -1.69 -16.67 -25.70
C SER A 194 -1.79 -15.82 -26.96
N MET A 195 -1.53 -14.53 -26.82
CA MET A 195 -1.45 -13.55 -27.92
C MET A 195 -0.04 -13.42 -28.52
N GLY A 196 0.88 -14.32 -28.16
CA GLY A 196 2.23 -14.40 -28.73
C GLY A 196 3.30 -13.54 -28.06
N PHE A 197 3.00 -12.88 -26.95
CA PHE A 197 4.00 -12.12 -26.18
C PHE A 197 4.75 -13.02 -25.19
N LYS A 198 6.05 -12.82 -25.08
CA LYS A 198 6.88 -13.56 -24.11
C LYS A 198 7.03 -12.78 -22.82
N THR A 199 6.32 -13.17 -21.75
CA THR A 199 6.48 -12.57 -20.44
C THR A 199 7.83 -12.92 -19.79
N VAL A 200 8.25 -12.15 -18.79
CA VAL A 200 9.44 -12.47 -17.96
C VAL A 200 9.17 -13.72 -17.10
N GLY A 201 7.92 -13.92 -16.71
CA GLY A 201 7.48 -15.01 -15.86
C GLY A 201 6.33 -14.60 -14.95
N PHE A 202 6.06 -15.46 -13.95
CA PHE A 202 5.03 -15.24 -12.95
C PHE A 202 5.47 -15.81 -11.60
N ALA A 203 5.21 -15.06 -10.55
CA ALA A 203 5.32 -15.56 -9.18
C ALA A 203 3.96 -15.48 -8.48
N GLY A 204 3.54 -16.57 -7.88
CA GLY A 204 2.42 -16.64 -6.93
C GLY A 204 2.87 -16.27 -5.52
N GLY A 205 1.92 -16.23 -4.59
CA GLY A 205 2.16 -15.90 -3.17
C GLY A 205 1.30 -14.74 -2.67
N ARG A 206 0.35 -14.26 -3.48
CA ARG A 206 -0.64 -13.25 -3.09
C ARG A 206 -1.78 -13.93 -2.34
N THR A 207 -1.91 -13.64 -1.05
CA THR A 207 -2.95 -14.23 -0.21
C THR A 207 -4.21 -13.39 -0.25
N ASP A 208 -5.35 -14.03 -0.49
CA ASP A 208 -6.64 -13.36 -0.45
C ASP A 208 -6.95 -12.80 0.94
N VAL A 209 -7.59 -11.63 0.97
CA VAL A 209 -8.27 -11.10 2.15
C VAL A 209 -9.79 -11.21 1.98
N TRP A 210 -10.54 -11.02 3.07
CA TRP A 210 -11.97 -11.29 3.13
C TRP A 210 -12.81 -10.05 3.44
N GLU A 211 -12.16 -8.87 3.39
CA GLU A 211 -12.78 -7.59 3.67
C GLU A 211 -12.12 -6.45 2.85
N PRO A 212 -12.83 -5.34 2.62
CA PRO A 212 -12.27 -4.15 1.98
C PRO A 212 -11.13 -3.56 2.80
N GLN A 213 -10.17 -2.93 2.13
CA GLN A 213 -9.12 -2.13 2.80
C GLN A 213 -9.68 -0.78 3.25
N SER A 214 -10.09 -0.69 4.51
CA SER A 214 -10.62 0.55 5.08
C SER A 214 -9.56 1.62 5.36
N ASN A 215 -8.30 1.22 5.45
CA ASN A 215 -7.16 2.09 5.74
C ASN A 215 -6.51 2.70 4.48
N VAL A 216 -7.10 2.52 3.32
CA VAL A 216 -6.61 3.09 2.06
C VAL A 216 -7.46 4.28 1.68
N TYR A 217 -6.83 5.45 1.57
CA TYR A 217 -7.47 6.62 1.01
C TYR A 217 -7.44 6.54 -0.52
N TRP A 218 -8.60 6.54 -1.11
CA TRP A 218 -8.78 6.41 -2.56
C TRP A 218 -9.08 7.74 -3.27
N GLY A 219 -9.11 8.87 -2.55
CA GLY A 219 -9.40 10.20 -3.08
C GLY A 219 -10.88 10.51 -3.19
N ILE A 220 -11.22 11.54 -3.95
CA ILE A 220 -12.55 12.19 -3.95
C ILE A 220 -13.36 11.96 -5.22
N GLU A 221 -12.78 11.57 -6.34
CA GLU A 221 -13.46 11.41 -7.63
C GLU A 221 -14.55 10.33 -7.59
N LYS A 222 -15.68 10.64 -8.22
CA LYS A 222 -16.86 9.78 -8.25
C LYS A 222 -17.39 9.53 -9.64
N LYS A 223 -16.86 10.24 -10.66
CA LYS A 223 -17.31 10.16 -12.04
C LYS A 223 -16.14 9.78 -12.94
N PHE A 224 -16.47 9.15 -14.04
CA PHE A 224 -15.52 8.90 -15.11
C PHE A 224 -15.13 10.21 -15.82
N LEU A 225 -13.87 10.34 -16.19
CA LEU A 225 -13.30 11.51 -16.85
C LEU A 225 -13.31 12.83 -16.04
N ASP A 226 -13.52 12.77 -14.72
CA ASP A 226 -13.30 13.91 -13.82
C ASP A 226 -11.83 14.04 -13.43
N ASP A 227 -11.42 15.23 -12.97
CA ASP A 227 -10.06 15.57 -12.53
C ASP A 227 -10.05 16.23 -11.13
N GLU A 228 -11.04 15.92 -10.29
CA GLU A 228 -11.18 16.50 -8.94
C GLU A 228 -10.00 16.21 -8.02
N ARG A 229 -9.18 15.19 -8.33
CA ARG A 229 -7.97 14.81 -7.59
C ARG A 229 -6.85 15.82 -7.66
N TYR A 230 -6.80 16.63 -8.71
CA TYR A 230 -5.78 17.64 -8.88
C TYR A 230 -6.19 18.96 -8.23
N ASN A 231 -5.24 19.65 -7.60
CA ASN A 231 -5.43 21.02 -7.14
C ASN A 231 -5.30 22.02 -8.32
N GLU A 232 -5.41 23.34 -8.03
CA GLU A 232 -5.29 24.39 -9.04
C GLU A 232 -3.92 24.38 -9.77
N ASP A 233 -2.87 23.92 -9.09
CA ASP A 233 -1.52 23.79 -9.64
C ASP A 233 -1.26 22.42 -10.27
N ARG A 234 -2.27 21.57 -10.39
CA ARG A 234 -2.26 20.18 -10.87
C ARG A 234 -1.32 19.26 -10.09
N GLU A 235 -1.24 19.47 -8.79
CA GLU A 235 -0.56 18.56 -7.88
C GLU A 235 -1.55 17.55 -7.29
N LEU A 236 -1.12 16.30 -7.17
CA LEU A 236 -1.87 15.25 -6.49
C LEU A 236 -1.58 15.26 -4.99
N GLU A 237 -2.60 14.97 -4.17
CA GLU A 237 -2.40 14.71 -2.74
C GLU A 237 -1.43 13.55 -2.50
N GLN A 238 -0.70 13.61 -1.40
CA GLN A 238 0.06 12.47 -0.90
C GLN A 238 -0.85 11.61 0.00
N PRO A 239 -0.89 10.29 -0.12
CA PRO A 239 -0.01 9.42 -0.92
C PRO A 239 -0.58 8.98 -2.28
N LEU A 240 -1.61 9.66 -2.82
CA LEU A 240 -2.23 9.26 -4.09
C LEU A 240 -1.18 9.05 -5.19
N ALA A 241 -1.30 7.95 -5.89
CA ALA A 241 -0.54 7.64 -7.08
C ALA A 241 -1.48 7.40 -8.25
N ALA A 242 -2.21 6.30 -8.17
CA ALA A 242 -3.26 6.00 -9.13
C ALA A 242 -4.52 6.75 -8.76
N VAL A 243 -5.35 6.92 -9.71
CA VAL A 243 -6.65 7.50 -9.56
C VAL A 243 -7.55 6.54 -8.81
N GLN A 244 -8.25 7.07 -7.87
CA GLN A 244 -9.38 6.38 -7.28
C GLN A 244 -10.51 6.24 -8.32
N MET A 245 -11.63 6.08 -7.96
CA MET A 245 -12.94 6.03 -8.62
C MET A 245 -12.99 6.12 -10.17
N GLY A 246 -12.13 6.88 -10.81
CA GLY A 246 -12.18 7.19 -12.22
C GLY A 246 -11.16 6.44 -13.05
N LEU A 247 -9.90 6.72 -12.84
CA LEU A 247 -8.81 6.33 -13.74
C LEU A 247 -7.66 5.74 -12.96
N ILE A 248 -7.08 4.66 -13.47
CA ILE A 248 -5.90 4.03 -12.87
C ILE A 248 -4.61 4.82 -13.21
N TYR A 249 -4.68 5.77 -14.13
CA TYR A 249 -3.53 6.59 -14.54
C TYR A 249 -3.89 8.06 -14.74
N VAL A 250 -4.53 8.46 -15.83
CA VAL A 250 -4.89 9.86 -16.11
C VAL A 250 -6.13 9.95 -17.01
N ASN A 251 -6.71 11.14 -17.11
CA ASN A 251 -7.82 11.38 -18.02
C ASN A 251 -7.37 11.20 -19.49
N PRO A 252 -7.90 10.21 -20.22
CA PRO A 252 -7.46 9.91 -21.60
C PRO A 252 -7.88 10.98 -22.61
N GLU A 253 -8.81 11.86 -22.28
CA GLU A 253 -9.15 13.03 -23.11
C GLU A 253 -8.12 14.16 -22.98
N GLY A 254 -7.26 14.12 -21.97
CA GLY A 254 -6.34 15.16 -21.54
C GLY A 254 -6.80 15.85 -20.25
N PRO A 255 -5.98 16.70 -19.63
CA PRO A 255 -6.28 17.38 -18.38
C PRO A 255 -7.58 18.19 -18.45
N ASN A 256 -8.50 17.94 -17.52
CA ASN A 256 -9.84 18.54 -17.50
C ASN A 256 -10.66 18.32 -18.80
N GLY A 257 -10.40 17.24 -19.53
CA GLY A 257 -11.03 16.96 -20.81
C GLY A 257 -10.52 17.82 -21.96
N GLU A 258 -9.45 18.59 -21.77
CA GLU A 258 -8.80 19.38 -22.83
C GLU A 258 -7.83 18.47 -23.60
N PRO A 259 -7.96 18.35 -24.93
CA PRO A 259 -7.15 17.44 -25.71
C PRO A 259 -5.75 18.01 -26.02
N ASP A 260 -4.95 18.20 -24.97
CA ASP A 260 -3.59 18.70 -25.00
C ASP A 260 -2.60 17.59 -24.60
N PRO A 261 -1.89 16.94 -25.57
CA PRO A 261 -0.98 15.84 -25.31
C PRO A 261 0.23 16.23 -24.42
N ILE A 262 0.71 17.47 -24.50
CA ILE A 262 1.88 17.91 -23.71
C ILE A 262 1.49 18.06 -22.23
N LYS A 263 0.32 18.62 -21.96
CA LYS A 263 -0.19 18.70 -20.58
C LYS A 263 -0.52 17.32 -20.02
N ALA A 264 -1.09 16.43 -20.84
CA ALA A 264 -1.37 15.06 -20.44
C ALA A 264 -0.07 14.29 -20.09
N ALA A 265 1.05 14.55 -20.77
CA ALA A 265 2.33 13.94 -20.45
C ALA A 265 2.81 14.27 -19.01
N ALA A 266 2.54 15.44 -18.49
CA ALA A 266 2.88 15.81 -17.11
C ALA A 266 2.07 14.99 -16.09
N ASP A 267 0.76 14.84 -16.31
CA ASP A 267 -0.11 14.02 -15.45
C ASP A 267 0.29 12.53 -15.50
N ILE A 268 0.64 12.02 -16.70
CA ILE A 268 1.13 10.65 -16.88
C ILE A 268 2.40 10.44 -16.05
N ARG A 269 3.38 11.34 -16.19
CA ARG A 269 4.68 11.22 -15.48
C ARG A 269 4.51 11.25 -13.97
N GLU A 270 3.69 12.15 -13.46
CA GLU A 270 3.38 12.24 -12.04
C GLU A 270 2.72 10.95 -11.52
N THR A 271 1.69 10.48 -12.19
CA THR A 271 0.93 9.30 -11.76
C THR A 271 1.77 8.03 -11.84
N PHE A 272 2.44 7.78 -12.97
CA PHE A 272 3.28 6.60 -13.14
C PHE A 272 4.53 6.64 -12.24
N GLY A 273 5.12 7.82 -12.02
CA GLY A 273 6.20 8.01 -11.07
C GLY A 273 5.83 7.59 -9.65
N ARG A 274 4.62 7.98 -9.20
CA ARG A 274 4.10 7.53 -7.89
C ARG A 274 3.80 6.04 -7.84
N MET A 275 3.54 5.41 -8.97
CA MET A 275 3.47 3.96 -9.08
C MET A 275 4.85 3.28 -9.15
N GLY A 276 5.94 4.05 -9.12
CA GLY A 276 7.31 3.57 -9.16
C GLY A 276 7.83 3.26 -10.56
N MET A 277 7.23 3.86 -11.62
CA MET A 277 7.65 3.70 -13.01
C MET A 277 8.42 4.92 -13.50
N ASN A 278 9.52 4.69 -14.19
CA ASN A 278 10.26 5.73 -14.92
C ASN A 278 9.66 5.95 -16.32
N ASP A 279 10.20 6.92 -17.08
CA ASP A 279 9.69 7.27 -18.41
C ASP A 279 9.78 6.10 -19.42
N GLU A 280 10.84 5.28 -19.37
CA GLU A 280 10.97 4.10 -20.26
C GLU A 280 9.92 3.01 -19.93
N GLU A 281 9.75 2.71 -18.64
CA GLU A 281 8.73 1.76 -18.16
C GLU A 281 7.31 2.27 -18.47
N THR A 282 7.08 3.58 -18.33
CA THR A 282 5.79 4.23 -18.61
C THR A 282 5.41 4.08 -20.08
N VAL A 283 6.30 4.48 -20.99
CA VAL A 283 6.07 4.35 -22.44
C VAL A 283 5.87 2.88 -22.84
N ALA A 284 6.71 1.98 -22.31
CA ALA A 284 6.59 0.56 -22.59
C ALA A 284 5.24 -0.01 -22.15
N LEU A 285 4.78 0.36 -20.94
CA LEU A 285 3.50 -0.11 -20.41
C LEU A 285 2.30 0.40 -21.19
N ILE A 286 2.28 1.69 -21.54
CA ILE A 286 1.18 2.27 -22.34
C ILE A 286 1.15 1.62 -23.71
N ALA A 287 2.25 1.62 -24.43
CA ALA A 287 2.32 1.08 -25.78
C ALA A 287 2.03 -0.44 -25.82
N GLY A 288 2.59 -1.20 -24.86
CA GLY A 288 2.39 -2.63 -24.77
C GLY A 288 0.94 -3.02 -24.44
N GLY A 289 0.32 -2.30 -23.50
CA GLY A 289 -1.08 -2.48 -23.16
C GLY A 289 -2.01 -2.15 -24.32
N HIS A 290 -1.76 -1.05 -25.02
CA HIS A 290 -2.59 -0.58 -26.14
C HIS A 290 -2.33 -1.35 -27.45
N THR A 291 -1.29 -2.17 -27.55
CA THR A 291 -1.09 -3.08 -28.69
C THR A 291 -2.24 -4.10 -28.78
N LEU A 292 -2.89 -4.44 -27.68
CA LEU A 292 -3.86 -5.53 -27.59
C LEU A 292 -5.25 -5.02 -27.14
N GLY A 293 -6.31 -5.55 -27.78
CA GLY A 293 -7.69 -5.19 -27.46
C GLY A 293 -8.14 -3.85 -28.03
N LYS A 294 -9.20 -3.29 -27.43
CA LYS A 294 -9.82 -2.01 -27.80
C LYS A 294 -10.50 -1.37 -26.59
N THR A 295 -10.88 -0.09 -26.70
CA THR A 295 -11.83 0.53 -25.76
C THR A 295 -13.27 0.37 -26.23
N HIS A 296 -14.24 0.63 -25.34
CA HIS A 296 -15.68 0.55 -25.61
C HIS A 296 -16.38 1.84 -25.27
N GLY A 297 -16.87 2.52 -26.28
CA GLY A 297 -17.57 3.80 -26.20
C GLY A 297 -18.73 3.87 -27.17
N ALA A 298 -19.49 2.79 -27.31
CA ALA A 298 -20.63 2.72 -28.23
C ALA A 298 -21.68 3.80 -27.95
N ALA A 299 -21.75 4.28 -26.69
CA ALA A 299 -22.58 5.41 -26.28
C ALA A 299 -21.94 6.16 -25.11
N SER A 300 -22.63 7.16 -24.56
CA SER A 300 -22.17 7.93 -23.40
C SER A 300 -21.94 7.04 -22.16
N GLY A 301 -20.95 7.38 -21.35
CA GLY A 301 -20.77 6.76 -20.04
C GLY A 301 -21.99 6.93 -19.10
N ASP A 302 -22.83 7.91 -19.34
CA ASP A 302 -24.07 8.11 -18.60
C ASP A 302 -25.13 7.03 -18.88
N ASP A 303 -24.98 6.26 -19.97
CA ASP A 303 -25.86 5.12 -20.32
C ASP A 303 -25.44 3.83 -19.61
N LEU A 304 -24.34 3.83 -18.84
CA LEU A 304 -23.98 2.73 -17.96
C LEU A 304 -24.96 2.64 -16.78
N GLY A 305 -25.42 1.43 -16.50
CA GLY A 305 -26.22 1.13 -15.32
C GLY A 305 -25.42 1.19 -14.02
N ALA A 306 -26.08 0.86 -12.93
CA ALA A 306 -25.49 0.89 -11.60
C ALA A 306 -24.20 0.05 -11.51
N SER A 307 -23.24 0.52 -10.72
CA SER A 307 -22.04 -0.26 -10.36
C SER A 307 -22.39 -1.54 -9.58
N PRO A 308 -21.50 -2.51 -9.45
CA PRO A 308 -21.77 -3.73 -8.68
C PRO A 308 -22.36 -3.52 -7.28
N GLU A 309 -21.87 -2.52 -6.53
CA GLU A 309 -22.42 -2.19 -5.21
C GLU A 309 -23.77 -1.45 -5.26
N GLY A 310 -24.10 -0.83 -6.37
CA GLY A 310 -25.37 -0.16 -6.60
C GLY A 310 -26.42 -1.02 -7.35
N ALA A 311 -26.01 -2.19 -7.84
CA ALA A 311 -26.88 -3.09 -8.57
C ALA A 311 -27.87 -3.81 -7.64
N THR A 312 -28.99 -4.26 -8.20
CA THR A 312 -30.01 -4.97 -7.41
C THR A 312 -29.51 -6.38 -7.03
N ILE A 313 -30.08 -6.97 -5.99
CA ILE A 313 -29.62 -8.26 -5.46
C ILE A 313 -29.75 -9.42 -6.44
N GLU A 314 -30.70 -9.37 -7.36
CA GLU A 314 -30.87 -10.37 -8.42
C GLU A 314 -29.75 -10.33 -9.47
N GLU A 315 -29.01 -9.23 -9.59
CA GLU A 315 -27.84 -9.15 -10.47
C GLU A 315 -26.60 -9.84 -9.86
N GLN A 316 -26.69 -10.27 -8.62
CA GLN A 316 -25.69 -11.13 -7.95
C GLN A 316 -24.26 -10.54 -7.98
N GLY A 317 -24.14 -9.22 -7.78
CA GLY A 317 -22.86 -8.52 -7.77
C GLY A 317 -22.26 -8.25 -9.15
N MET A 318 -23.05 -8.39 -10.22
CA MET A 318 -22.71 -7.85 -11.54
C MET A 318 -23.39 -6.50 -11.71
N GLY A 319 -22.64 -5.50 -12.08
CA GLY A 319 -23.11 -4.15 -12.36
C GLY A 319 -22.92 -3.76 -13.82
N TRP A 320 -22.95 -2.45 -14.07
CA TRP A 320 -22.62 -1.83 -15.36
C TRP A 320 -23.51 -2.32 -16.53
N LYS A 321 -24.75 -2.68 -16.23
CA LYS A 321 -25.71 -3.12 -17.24
C LYS A 321 -26.19 -1.89 -18.00
N SER A 322 -25.76 -1.77 -19.25
CA SER A 322 -26.17 -0.69 -20.13
C SER A 322 -27.52 -0.99 -20.77
N ASP A 323 -28.40 0.03 -20.83
CA ASP A 323 -29.66 -0.02 -21.57
C ASP A 323 -29.49 0.37 -23.06
N TYR A 324 -28.25 0.70 -23.47
CA TYR A 324 -27.95 1.02 -24.87
C TYR A 324 -27.96 -0.26 -25.72
N ASN A 325 -28.94 -0.38 -26.61
CA ASN A 325 -29.14 -1.53 -27.49
C ASN A 325 -29.07 -2.88 -26.74
N THR A 326 -28.02 -3.70 -27.00
CA THR A 326 -27.81 -4.98 -26.35
C THR A 326 -27.04 -4.86 -25.03
N GLY A 327 -26.39 -3.74 -24.77
CA GLY A 327 -25.53 -3.48 -23.61
C GLY A 327 -24.24 -4.30 -23.55
N LYS A 328 -23.90 -5.06 -24.61
CA LYS A 328 -22.75 -5.97 -24.68
C LYS A 328 -22.21 -6.09 -26.10
N GLY A 329 -21.04 -6.70 -26.26
CA GLY A 329 -20.38 -6.82 -27.55
C GLY A 329 -20.16 -5.45 -28.21
N LYS A 330 -20.59 -5.27 -29.44
CA LYS A 330 -20.45 -3.98 -30.15
C LYS A 330 -21.19 -2.80 -29.50
N ASP A 331 -22.15 -3.07 -28.64
CA ASP A 331 -22.92 -2.08 -27.91
C ASP A 331 -22.39 -1.87 -26.47
N ALA A 332 -21.22 -2.45 -26.12
CA ALA A 332 -20.63 -2.31 -24.81
C ALA A 332 -20.14 -0.89 -24.56
N ILE A 333 -20.24 -0.46 -23.30
CA ILE A 333 -19.72 0.82 -22.84
C ILE A 333 -18.80 0.52 -21.64
N THR A 334 -17.56 1.04 -21.65
CA THR A 334 -16.66 1.03 -20.49
C THR A 334 -16.22 2.43 -20.13
N SER A 335 -15.73 3.18 -21.13
CA SER A 335 -15.11 4.50 -20.91
C SER A 335 -15.78 5.64 -21.69
N GLY A 336 -16.66 5.33 -22.61
CA GLY A 336 -17.18 6.31 -23.56
C GLY A 336 -16.20 6.67 -24.70
N LEU A 337 -15.00 6.10 -24.69
CA LEU A 337 -13.99 6.21 -25.76
C LEU A 337 -14.06 4.96 -26.64
N GLU A 338 -13.94 5.13 -27.95
CA GLU A 338 -14.01 4.05 -28.94
C GLU A 338 -12.72 4.08 -29.76
N VAL A 339 -11.68 3.37 -29.28
CA VAL A 339 -10.34 3.40 -29.86
C VAL A 339 -9.87 2.00 -30.20
N ILE A 340 -9.32 1.87 -31.41
CA ILE A 340 -8.63 0.69 -31.92
C ILE A 340 -7.25 1.16 -32.34
N TRP A 341 -6.20 0.61 -31.72
CA TRP A 341 -4.83 1.09 -31.90
C TRP A 341 -4.04 0.37 -32.98
N THR A 342 -4.35 -0.92 -33.22
CA THR A 342 -3.60 -1.79 -34.14
C THR A 342 -4.51 -2.53 -35.11
N GLU A 343 -3.92 -3.01 -36.21
CA GLU A 343 -4.65 -3.83 -37.20
C GLU A 343 -4.91 -5.27 -36.76
N ASP A 344 -4.16 -5.75 -35.74
CA ASP A 344 -4.32 -7.09 -35.14
C ASP A 344 -4.33 -7.00 -33.61
N PRO A 345 -5.47 -6.69 -33.01
CA PRO A 345 -5.57 -6.50 -31.56
C PRO A 345 -5.49 -7.79 -30.74
N THR A 346 -5.39 -8.96 -31.38
CA THR A 346 -5.35 -10.28 -30.71
C THR A 346 -4.00 -10.96 -30.78
N ASN A 347 -3.02 -10.35 -31.45
CA ASN A 347 -1.66 -10.85 -31.51
C ASN A 347 -0.66 -9.75 -31.17
N TRP A 348 0.40 -10.09 -30.44
CA TRP A 348 1.50 -9.18 -30.18
C TRP A 348 2.18 -8.76 -31.48
N ASN A 349 2.30 -7.45 -31.70
CA ASN A 349 2.83 -6.87 -32.94
C ASN A 349 3.41 -5.47 -32.66
N HIS A 350 4.01 -4.87 -33.68
CA HIS A 350 4.58 -3.52 -33.59
C HIS A 350 3.62 -2.40 -34.06
N GLY A 351 2.39 -2.77 -34.41
CA GLY A 351 1.40 -1.89 -35.01
C GLY A 351 1.02 -0.64 -34.24
N TYR A 352 1.18 -0.66 -32.90
CA TYR A 352 0.93 0.53 -32.09
C TYR A 352 1.87 1.69 -32.46
N PHE A 353 3.19 1.46 -32.48
CA PHE A 353 4.15 2.49 -32.83
C PHE A 353 4.10 2.82 -34.33
N GLU A 354 3.90 1.82 -35.23
CA GLU A 354 3.66 2.09 -36.67
C GLU A 354 2.47 3.05 -36.81
N SER A 355 1.34 2.75 -36.15
CA SER A 355 0.15 3.59 -36.22
C SER A 355 0.42 4.99 -35.65
N LEU A 356 1.09 5.08 -34.49
CA LEU A 356 1.35 6.35 -33.81
C LEU A 356 2.26 7.28 -34.63
N PHE A 357 3.34 6.76 -35.27
CA PHE A 357 4.33 7.55 -35.96
C PHE A 357 4.02 7.79 -37.43
N GLU A 358 3.32 6.87 -38.12
CA GLU A 358 3.12 6.93 -39.55
C GLU A 358 1.85 7.68 -40.00
N ASN A 359 0.99 8.07 -39.06
CA ASN A 359 -0.23 8.81 -39.34
C ASN A 359 -0.15 10.27 -38.89
N GLU A 360 -0.89 11.13 -39.60
CA GLU A 360 -1.27 12.45 -39.11
C GLU A 360 -2.61 12.34 -38.39
N TRP A 361 -2.69 12.96 -37.21
CA TRP A 361 -3.84 12.87 -36.34
C TRP A 361 -4.73 14.11 -36.42
N GLU A 362 -6.04 13.92 -36.34
CA GLU A 362 -7.03 14.98 -36.19
C GLU A 362 -8.00 14.67 -35.03
N LEU A 363 -8.34 15.70 -34.30
CA LEU A 363 -9.27 15.58 -33.17
C LEU A 363 -10.66 15.22 -33.67
N THR A 364 -11.31 14.27 -33.01
CA THR A 364 -12.68 13.83 -33.29
C THR A 364 -13.41 13.49 -31.99
N LYS A 365 -14.67 13.08 -32.12
CA LYS A 365 -15.48 12.58 -31.01
C LYS A 365 -15.75 11.08 -31.21
N SER A 366 -15.74 10.34 -30.09
CA SER A 366 -16.27 8.98 -30.05
C SER A 366 -17.79 8.97 -30.24
N PRO A 367 -18.41 7.83 -30.47
CA PRO A 367 -19.88 7.73 -30.43
C PRO A 367 -20.46 8.16 -29.07
N GLY A 368 -19.75 7.95 -27.97
CA GLY A 368 -20.09 8.41 -26.63
C GLY A 368 -19.86 9.90 -26.36
N GLY A 369 -19.31 10.65 -27.33
CA GLY A 369 -19.09 12.10 -27.24
C GLY A 369 -17.75 12.51 -26.62
N ALA A 370 -16.89 11.57 -26.21
CA ALA A 370 -15.58 11.86 -25.64
C ALA A 370 -14.57 12.29 -26.73
N ASN A 371 -13.55 13.08 -26.34
CA ASN A 371 -12.46 13.48 -27.25
C ASN A 371 -11.53 12.30 -27.52
N GLN A 372 -11.26 12.05 -28.81
CA GLN A 372 -10.27 11.10 -29.29
C GLN A 372 -9.68 11.58 -30.60
N TRP A 373 -8.67 10.91 -31.08
CA TRP A 373 -7.97 11.27 -32.32
C TRP A 373 -8.16 10.21 -33.38
N VAL A 374 -8.27 10.63 -34.66
CA VAL A 374 -8.42 9.73 -35.82
C VAL A 374 -7.39 10.06 -36.87
N ALA A 375 -6.85 9.04 -37.53
CA ALA A 375 -5.92 9.21 -38.64
C ALA A 375 -6.60 9.90 -39.83
N LYS A 376 -5.97 10.96 -40.37
CA LYS A 376 -6.53 11.76 -41.48
C LYS A 376 -6.63 10.95 -42.77
N ASN A 377 -5.51 10.39 -43.20
CA ASN A 377 -5.38 9.65 -44.46
C ASN A 377 -4.59 8.36 -44.23
N PRO A 378 -5.14 7.40 -43.48
CA PRO A 378 -4.39 6.22 -43.07
C PRO A 378 -4.06 5.32 -44.27
N HIS A 379 -2.89 4.71 -44.23
CA HIS A 379 -2.48 3.71 -45.18
C HIS A 379 -3.11 2.34 -44.93
N LYS A 380 -3.46 2.08 -43.66
CA LYS A 380 -4.08 0.86 -43.16
C LYS A 380 -5.41 1.16 -42.51
N MET A 381 -6.37 0.26 -42.68
CA MET A 381 -7.67 0.29 -41.97
C MET A 381 -7.73 -0.90 -41.04
N PHE A 382 -8.41 -0.74 -39.90
CA PHE A 382 -8.47 -1.74 -38.83
C PHE A 382 -9.81 -2.47 -38.82
N PRO A 383 -9.85 -3.77 -38.47
CA PRO A 383 -11.08 -4.56 -38.44
C PRO A 383 -12.01 -4.13 -37.30
N ASP A 384 -13.32 -4.33 -37.50
CA ASP A 384 -14.29 -4.28 -36.40
C ASP A 384 -14.19 -5.54 -35.54
N ALA A 385 -14.53 -5.42 -34.26
CA ALA A 385 -14.42 -6.52 -33.29
C ALA A 385 -15.51 -7.60 -33.47
N PHE A 386 -16.63 -7.28 -34.15
CA PHE A 386 -17.84 -8.11 -34.20
C PHE A 386 -18.40 -8.25 -35.60
N ASP A 387 -17.85 -7.57 -36.63
CA ASP A 387 -18.33 -7.57 -37.98
C ASP A 387 -17.17 -7.50 -39.00
N ASP A 388 -16.84 -8.63 -39.60
CA ASP A 388 -15.73 -8.76 -40.56
C ASP A 388 -15.86 -7.89 -41.84
N GLU A 389 -17.07 -7.37 -42.13
CA GLU A 389 -17.30 -6.48 -43.26
C GLU A 389 -17.08 -5.00 -42.92
N VAL A 390 -16.94 -4.66 -41.64
CA VAL A 390 -16.73 -3.29 -41.16
C VAL A 390 -15.25 -3.05 -40.88
N ILE A 391 -14.78 -1.89 -41.35
CA ILE A 391 -13.41 -1.43 -41.10
C ILE A 391 -13.40 -0.01 -40.55
N HIS A 392 -12.40 0.29 -39.74
CA HIS A 392 -12.24 1.57 -39.04
C HIS A 392 -10.90 2.23 -39.42
N LYS A 393 -10.86 3.55 -39.36
CA LYS A 393 -9.59 4.28 -39.34
C LYS A 393 -8.89 4.06 -38.02
N PRO A 394 -7.54 4.04 -38.00
CA PRO A 394 -6.78 4.08 -36.73
C PRO A 394 -7.22 5.24 -35.83
N THR A 395 -7.31 4.97 -34.54
CA THR A 395 -7.67 5.96 -33.55
C THR A 395 -6.68 5.94 -32.38
N MET A 396 -6.54 7.08 -31.69
CA MET A 396 -5.65 7.27 -30.54
C MET A 396 -6.34 8.11 -29.46
N LEU A 397 -5.88 7.96 -28.23
CA LEU A 397 -6.22 8.82 -27.12
C LEU A 397 -5.32 10.08 -27.11
N THR A 398 -5.72 11.12 -26.39
CA THR A 398 -4.81 12.27 -26.15
C THR A 398 -3.55 11.84 -25.41
N THR A 399 -3.68 10.91 -24.49
CA THR A 399 -2.56 10.31 -23.74
C THR A 399 -1.62 9.47 -24.62
N ASP A 400 -2.08 8.87 -25.71
CA ASP A 400 -1.21 8.20 -26.68
C ASP A 400 -0.32 9.21 -27.41
N LEU A 401 -0.91 10.33 -27.85
CA LEU A 401 -0.16 11.37 -28.53
C LEU A 401 0.88 12.04 -27.62
N SER A 402 0.72 11.98 -26.30
CA SER A 402 1.74 12.42 -25.35
C SER A 402 3.08 11.71 -25.57
N LEU A 403 3.06 10.45 -26.04
CA LEU A 403 4.27 9.67 -26.27
C LEU A 403 5.11 10.15 -27.44
N ILE A 404 4.56 10.98 -28.33
CA ILE A 404 5.28 11.57 -29.47
C ILE A 404 5.38 13.10 -29.40
N GLU A 405 4.55 13.77 -28.60
CA GLU A 405 4.56 15.23 -28.45
C GLU A 405 5.43 15.69 -27.28
N ASP A 406 5.50 14.94 -26.16
CA ASP A 406 6.45 15.22 -25.08
C ASP A 406 7.87 14.82 -25.49
N SER A 407 8.83 15.73 -25.29
CA SER A 407 10.19 15.56 -25.79
C SER A 407 10.95 14.38 -25.15
N ALA A 408 10.69 14.09 -23.87
CA ALA A 408 11.34 12.98 -23.16
C ALA A 408 10.72 11.63 -23.57
N TYR A 409 9.39 11.54 -23.58
CA TYR A 409 8.71 10.35 -24.06
C TYR A 409 9.00 10.05 -25.54
N ARG A 410 9.09 11.07 -26.39
CA ARG A 410 9.42 10.89 -27.81
C ARG A 410 10.76 10.20 -28.02
N VAL A 411 11.77 10.48 -27.21
CA VAL A 411 13.07 9.81 -27.31
C VAL A 411 12.93 8.31 -27.05
N VAL A 412 12.14 7.94 -26.06
CA VAL A 412 11.87 6.53 -25.74
C VAL A 412 11.02 5.88 -26.81
N SER A 413 9.94 6.53 -27.22
CA SER A 413 9.02 6.04 -28.25
C SER A 413 9.70 5.84 -29.59
N GLN A 414 10.60 6.77 -30.00
CA GLN A 414 11.41 6.62 -31.21
C GLN A 414 12.36 5.43 -31.11
N LYS A 415 13.04 5.24 -29.96
CA LYS A 415 13.88 4.06 -29.70
C LYS A 415 13.08 2.77 -29.89
N PHE A 416 11.88 2.72 -29.37
CA PHE A 416 11.01 1.54 -29.45
C PHE A 416 10.43 1.33 -30.85
N TYR A 417 10.11 2.40 -31.58
CA TYR A 417 9.70 2.33 -32.98
C TYR A 417 10.82 1.77 -33.85
N ASP A 418 12.08 2.22 -33.65
CA ASP A 418 13.24 1.78 -34.42
C ASP A 418 13.74 0.38 -34.05
N ASP A 419 13.49 -0.06 -32.82
CA ASP A 419 13.93 -1.36 -32.26
C ASP A 419 12.78 -2.09 -31.54
N PRO A 420 11.98 -2.89 -32.27
CA PRO A 420 10.90 -3.69 -31.70
C PRO A 420 11.33 -4.65 -30.61
N ALA A 421 12.56 -5.19 -30.67
CA ALA A 421 13.06 -6.11 -29.65
C ALA A 421 13.37 -5.37 -28.33
N ALA A 422 13.85 -4.13 -28.41
CA ALA A 422 14.02 -3.28 -27.23
C ALA A 422 12.66 -2.96 -26.57
N PHE A 423 11.64 -2.70 -27.38
CA PHE A 423 10.27 -2.50 -26.89
C PHE A 423 9.71 -3.74 -26.18
N GLU A 424 9.81 -4.91 -26.84
CA GLU A 424 9.33 -6.18 -26.27
C GLU A 424 10.00 -6.46 -24.91
N LEU A 425 11.31 -6.30 -24.80
CA LEU A 425 12.05 -6.50 -23.58
C LEU A 425 11.65 -5.49 -22.47
N ALA A 426 11.51 -4.20 -22.85
CA ALA A 426 11.11 -3.17 -21.91
C ALA A 426 9.71 -3.40 -21.35
N PHE A 427 8.74 -3.75 -22.23
CA PHE A 427 7.39 -4.08 -21.79
C PHE A 427 7.35 -5.33 -20.93
N ALA A 428 8.09 -6.39 -21.27
CA ALA A 428 8.15 -7.60 -20.44
C ALA A 428 8.63 -7.31 -19.02
N LYS A 429 9.71 -6.53 -18.87
CA LYS A 429 10.24 -6.13 -17.57
C LYS A 429 9.32 -5.18 -16.81
N ALA A 430 8.74 -4.19 -17.49
CA ALA A 430 7.82 -3.24 -16.88
C ALA A 430 6.50 -3.91 -16.43
N TRP A 431 5.97 -4.85 -17.21
CA TRP A 431 4.81 -5.66 -16.83
C TRP A 431 5.08 -6.53 -15.62
N PHE A 432 6.24 -7.19 -15.57
CA PHE A 432 6.64 -7.96 -14.40
C PHE A 432 6.77 -7.08 -13.15
N LYS A 433 7.42 -5.91 -13.26
CA LYS A 433 7.50 -4.94 -12.17
C LYS A 433 6.12 -4.47 -11.75
N LEU A 434 5.26 -4.05 -12.68
CA LEU A 434 3.89 -3.58 -12.40
C LEU A 434 3.13 -4.59 -11.55
N THR A 435 3.21 -5.86 -11.88
CA THR A 435 2.41 -6.92 -11.27
C THR A 435 3.04 -7.58 -10.05
N HIS A 436 4.31 -7.32 -9.72
CA HIS A 436 5.03 -8.01 -8.62
C HIS A 436 5.70 -7.10 -7.60
N ARG A 437 5.77 -5.76 -7.84
CA ARG A 437 6.51 -4.83 -6.96
C ARG A 437 5.99 -4.72 -5.53
N ASP A 438 4.73 -5.10 -5.29
CA ASP A 438 4.07 -5.10 -3.99
C ASP A 438 4.15 -6.45 -3.24
N MET A 439 4.91 -7.42 -3.79
CA MET A 439 5.00 -8.76 -3.21
C MET A 439 6.17 -8.94 -2.24
N GLY A 440 7.07 -7.97 -2.16
CA GLY A 440 8.30 -8.08 -1.37
C GLY A 440 9.41 -8.86 -2.07
N PRO A 441 10.40 -9.38 -1.32
CA PRO A 441 11.54 -10.05 -1.88
C PRO A 441 11.19 -11.41 -2.49
N LYS A 442 12.03 -11.89 -3.41
CA LYS A 442 11.85 -13.17 -4.13
C LYS A 442 11.65 -14.38 -3.21
N SER A 443 12.14 -14.33 -1.95
CA SER A 443 11.91 -15.37 -0.95
C SER A 443 10.43 -15.54 -0.54
N SER A 444 9.56 -14.60 -0.89
CA SER A 444 8.11 -14.67 -0.68
C SER A 444 7.35 -15.25 -1.88
N TYR A 445 8.05 -15.58 -2.97
CA TYR A 445 7.47 -16.06 -4.22
C TYR A 445 7.33 -17.57 -4.24
N VAL A 446 6.27 -18.06 -4.91
CA VAL A 446 6.06 -19.48 -5.17
C VAL A 446 5.67 -19.70 -6.64
N GLY A 447 6.01 -20.85 -7.18
CA GLY A 447 5.63 -21.25 -8.54
C GLY A 447 6.82 -21.63 -9.42
N PRO A 448 6.53 -22.27 -10.58
CA PRO A 448 7.59 -22.80 -11.46
C PRO A 448 8.14 -21.76 -12.46
N GLU A 449 7.53 -20.59 -12.61
CA GLU A 449 7.93 -19.55 -13.59
C GLU A 449 8.52 -18.30 -12.92
N ILE A 450 9.05 -18.44 -11.71
CA ILE A 450 9.75 -17.35 -11.02
C ILE A 450 11.04 -17.02 -11.81
N PRO A 451 11.24 -15.74 -12.22
CA PRO A 451 12.45 -15.35 -12.93
C PRO A 451 13.72 -15.63 -12.12
N GLU A 452 14.79 -16.07 -12.79
CA GLU A 452 16.10 -16.25 -12.14
C GLU A 452 16.76 -14.92 -11.80
N GLU A 453 16.57 -13.89 -12.62
CA GLU A 453 17.10 -12.54 -12.42
C GLU A 453 16.48 -11.90 -11.17
N ASP A 454 17.30 -11.24 -10.35
CA ASP A 454 16.86 -10.39 -9.25
C ASP A 454 16.83 -8.92 -9.70
N TYR A 455 15.75 -8.22 -9.41
CA TYR A 455 15.61 -6.80 -9.71
C TYR A 455 15.81 -5.96 -8.45
N SER A 456 16.45 -4.79 -8.58
CA SER A 456 16.75 -3.91 -7.43
C SER A 456 15.50 -3.50 -6.63
N TRP A 457 14.38 -3.29 -7.32
CA TRP A 457 13.09 -2.94 -6.69
C TRP A 457 12.47 -4.06 -5.85
N GLN A 458 12.98 -5.31 -5.95
CA GLN A 458 12.56 -6.43 -5.10
C GLN A 458 13.30 -6.44 -3.75
N ASP A 459 14.18 -5.48 -3.51
CA ASP A 459 15.03 -5.43 -2.32
C ASP A 459 15.79 -6.76 -2.06
N PRO A 460 16.53 -7.28 -3.06
CA PRO A 460 17.08 -8.62 -3.00
C PRO A 460 18.09 -8.79 -1.85
N ILE A 461 18.01 -9.96 -1.22
CA ILE A 461 18.90 -10.36 -0.11
C ILE A 461 19.56 -11.67 -0.49
N PRO A 462 20.90 -11.80 -0.32
CA PRO A 462 21.59 -13.03 -0.60
C PRO A 462 21.00 -14.22 0.18
N THR A 463 20.99 -15.40 -0.43
CA THR A 463 20.60 -16.62 0.25
C THR A 463 21.66 -17.05 1.27
N VAL A 464 21.23 -17.70 2.36
CA VAL A 464 22.15 -18.24 3.36
C VAL A 464 23.04 -19.33 2.71
N ASN A 465 24.36 -19.14 2.78
CA ASN A 465 25.37 -20.00 2.17
C ASN A 465 26.38 -20.57 3.18
N HIS A 466 26.04 -20.56 4.46
CA HIS A 466 26.86 -21.00 5.57
C HIS A 466 26.01 -21.68 6.65
N GLU A 467 26.63 -22.36 7.59
CA GLU A 467 25.97 -22.91 8.77
C GLU A 467 25.54 -21.76 9.70
N LEU A 468 24.30 -21.77 10.15
CA LEU A 468 23.79 -20.82 11.11
C LEU A 468 24.39 -21.00 12.49
N VAL A 469 24.50 -19.92 13.25
CA VAL A 469 24.92 -19.95 14.65
C VAL A 469 23.97 -20.78 15.50
N ASN A 470 24.52 -21.65 16.33
CA ASN A 470 23.77 -22.47 17.31
C ASN A 470 23.65 -21.75 18.68
N ALA A 471 22.92 -22.32 19.61
CA ALA A 471 22.71 -21.75 20.95
C ALA A 471 24.02 -21.37 21.67
N LYS A 472 25.05 -22.21 21.59
CA LYS A 472 26.37 -21.93 22.21
C LYS A 472 27.05 -20.70 21.59
N ASN A 473 26.97 -20.57 20.25
CA ASN A 473 27.53 -19.41 19.55
C ASN A 473 26.74 -18.14 19.90
N ILE A 474 25.40 -18.24 19.98
CA ILE A 474 24.53 -17.10 20.37
C ILE A 474 24.94 -16.61 21.76
N ASP A 475 25.16 -17.48 22.74
CA ASP A 475 25.60 -17.09 24.09
C ASP A 475 26.99 -16.42 24.09
N LEU A 476 27.92 -16.92 23.25
CA LEU A 476 29.25 -16.30 23.09
C LEU A 476 29.08 -14.87 22.48
N ILE A 477 28.32 -14.73 21.44
CA ILE A 477 28.08 -13.45 20.76
C ILE A 477 27.37 -12.48 21.70
N LYS A 478 26.34 -12.92 22.44
CA LYS A 478 25.69 -12.11 23.49
C LYS A 478 26.72 -11.60 24.51
N THR A 479 27.67 -12.41 24.90
CA THR A 479 28.75 -12.04 25.82
C THR A 479 29.67 -10.97 25.21
N GLU A 480 30.05 -11.12 23.94
CA GLU A 480 30.85 -10.11 23.23
C GLU A 480 30.10 -8.76 23.12
N ILE A 481 28.79 -8.79 22.79
CA ILE A 481 27.96 -7.60 22.74
C ILE A 481 27.92 -6.90 24.10
N LYS A 482 27.68 -7.64 25.20
CA LYS A 482 27.65 -7.11 26.56
C LYS A 482 28.96 -6.48 27.00
N ASN A 483 30.08 -7.00 26.54
CA ASN A 483 31.41 -6.50 26.84
C ASN A 483 31.88 -5.37 25.91
N SER A 484 31.07 -5.00 24.92
CA SER A 484 31.36 -3.90 24.02
C SER A 484 31.06 -2.54 24.68
N GLU A 485 31.34 -1.45 23.94
CA GLU A 485 31.00 -0.09 24.39
C GLU A 485 29.53 0.32 24.13
N LEU A 486 28.69 -0.60 23.61
CA LEU A 486 27.29 -0.31 23.30
C LEU A 486 26.47 -0.26 24.58
N THR A 487 25.65 0.77 24.71
CA THR A 487 24.64 0.86 25.75
C THR A 487 23.39 0.04 25.38
N ASN A 488 22.53 -0.26 26.38
CA ASN A 488 21.25 -0.90 26.09
C ASN A 488 20.39 -0.04 25.14
N GLU A 489 20.44 1.27 25.27
CA GLU A 489 19.72 2.21 24.41
C GLU A 489 20.23 2.14 22.96
N ASP A 490 21.54 2.11 22.74
CA ASP A 490 22.15 1.92 21.40
C ASP A 490 21.61 0.66 20.73
N MET A 491 21.65 -0.46 21.46
CA MET A 491 21.23 -1.77 20.97
C MET A 491 19.74 -1.81 20.62
N ILE A 492 18.89 -1.33 21.52
CA ILE A 492 17.44 -1.34 21.38
C ILE A 492 17.02 -0.39 20.24
N THR A 493 17.55 0.84 20.23
CA THR A 493 17.21 1.85 19.22
C THR A 493 17.61 1.43 17.83
N THR A 494 18.82 0.85 17.66
CA THR A 494 19.30 0.38 16.35
C THR A 494 18.48 -0.80 15.84
N ALA A 495 18.16 -1.77 16.69
CA ALA A 495 17.32 -2.91 16.32
C ALA A 495 15.92 -2.47 15.90
N TRP A 496 15.31 -1.56 16.69
CA TRP A 496 14.00 -0.98 16.34
C TRP A 496 14.06 -0.21 15.03
N ALA A 497 15.01 0.70 14.85
CA ALA A 497 15.16 1.51 13.64
C ALA A 497 15.32 0.65 12.38
N SER A 498 16.05 -0.48 12.49
CA SER A 498 16.21 -1.43 11.41
C SER A 498 14.89 -2.14 11.07
N ALA A 499 14.26 -2.77 12.07
CA ALA A 499 13.11 -3.64 11.87
C ALA A 499 11.81 -2.87 11.56
N SER A 500 11.62 -1.71 12.18
CA SER A 500 10.38 -0.94 12.07
C SER A 500 10.21 -0.18 10.74
N THR A 501 11.16 -0.29 9.81
CA THR A 501 11.01 0.18 8.43
C THR A 501 10.07 -0.72 7.61
N TYR A 502 9.76 -1.92 8.09
CA TYR A 502 8.88 -2.86 7.42
C TYR A 502 7.48 -2.28 7.17
N ARG A 503 6.94 -2.56 5.99
CA ARG A 503 5.57 -2.26 5.59
C ARG A 503 4.88 -3.54 5.13
N ILE A 504 3.78 -3.91 5.80
CA ILE A 504 2.98 -5.09 5.36
C ILE A 504 2.31 -4.84 4.02
N SER A 505 2.05 -3.60 3.65
CA SER A 505 1.36 -3.22 2.41
C SER A 505 2.09 -3.70 1.15
N ASP A 506 3.43 -3.62 1.12
CA ASP A 506 4.25 -4.06 -0.02
C ASP A 506 5.42 -4.98 0.40
N ARG A 507 5.51 -5.36 1.68
CA ARG A 507 6.57 -6.22 2.23
C ARG A 507 7.98 -5.68 2.06
N ARG A 508 8.14 -4.35 1.92
CA ARG A 508 9.44 -3.68 1.86
C ARG A 508 9.94 -3.29 3.26
N GLY A 509 11.23 -3.05 3.38
CA GLY A 509 11.87 -2.71 4.66
C GLY A 509 12.12 -3.91 5.54
N GLY A 510 12.36 -3.65 6.84
CA GLY A 510 12.64 -4.68 7.84
C GLY A 510 14.12 -4.83 8.17
N ALA A 511 14.42 -5.70 9.13
CA ALA A 511 15.77 -5.94 9.66
C ALA A 511 16.67 -6.76 8.72
N ASN A 512 16.06 -7.64 7.90
CA ASN A 512 16.81 -8.50 6.98
C ASN A 512 17.49 -7.66 5.89
N GLY A 513 18.74 -7.93 5.63
CA GLY A 513 19.55 -7.12 4.72
C GLY A 513 20.44 -6.10 5.43
N ALA A 514 20.19 -5.80 6.71
CA ALA A 514 20.93 -4.75 7.44
C ALA A 514 21.06 -3.45 6.63
N ARG A 515 20.04 -3.08 5.86
CA ARG A 515 20.09 -1.89 4.98
C ARG A 515 20.24 -0.58 5.76
N ILE A 516 19.98 -0.61 7.06
CA ILE A 516 20.24 0.52 7.95
C ILE A 516 21.70 1.01 7.91
N ARG A 517 22.68 0.16 7.49
CA ARG A 517 24.07 0.54 7.29
C ARG A 517 24.37 1.16 5.91
N LEU A 518 23.42 1.08 4.99
CA LEU A 518 23.57 1.51 3.59
C LEU A 518 22.80 2.81 3.34
N GLU A 519 23.19 3.54 2.27
CA GLU A 519 22.39 4.61 1.74
C GLU A 519 21.02 4.09 1.24
N PRO A 520 19.92 4.84 1.44
CA PRO A 520 19.86 6.14 2.10
C PRO A 520 19.71 6.03 3.63
N GLN A 521 19.41 4.83 4.19
CA GLN A 521 18.98 4.63 5.59
C GLN A 521 20.04 5.08 6.62
N ILE A 522 21.33 4.93 6.32
CA ILE A 522 22.43 5.33 7.21
C ILE A 522 22.42 6.83 7.52
N ASN A 523 21.83 7.63 6.64
CA ASN A 523 21.77 9.08 6.75
C ASN A 523 20.37 9.63 7.06
N TRP A 524 19.37 8.78 7.27
CA TRP A 524 18.05 9.26 7.69
C TRP A 524 18.11 9.96 9.04
N GLU A 525 17.47 11.12 9.14
CA GLU A 525 17.39 11.89 10.38
C GLU A 525 16.87 11.04 11.54
N SER A 526 15.83 10.25 11.28
CA SER A 526 15.20 9.38 12.28
C SER A 526 16.13 8.35 12.91
N ASN A 527 17.29 8.10 12.31
CA ASN A 527 18.25 7.09 12.75
C ASN A 527 19.45 7.69 13.54
N ASN A 528 19.48 9.00 13.76
CA ASN A 528 20.64 9.67 14.40
C ASN A 528 21.98 9.26 13.73
N PRO A 529 22.27 9.74 12.50
CA PRO A 529 23.31 9.19 11.63
C PRO A 529 24.70 9.01 12.27
N GLU A 530 25.15 9.96 13.09
CA GLU A 530 26.48 9.87 13.72
C GLU A 530 26.53 8.78 14.78
N GLU A 531 25.48 8.64 15.57
CA GLU A 531 25.32 7.58 16.57
C GLU A 531 25.21 6.22 15.90
N LEU A 532 24.36 6.11 14.87
CA LEU A 532 24.18 4.88 14.11
C LEU A 532 25.51 4.39 13.50
N LYS A 533 26.29 5.28 12.88
CA LYS A 533 27.59 4.92 12.30
C LYS A 533 28.54 4.36 13.34
N ARG A 534 28.55 4.93 14.57
CA ARG A 534 29.33 4.40 15.69
C ARG A 534 28.88 3.00 16.07
N VAL A 535 27.59 2.79 16.24
CA VAL A 535 27.02 1.51 16.64
C VAL A 535 27.27 0.43 15.60
N ILE A 536 27.03 0.73 14.31
CA ILE A 536 27.27 -0.22 13.20
C ILE A 536 28.74 -0.65 13.18
N LYS A 537 29.69 0.27 13.36
CA LYS A 537 31.12 -0.06 13.38
C LYS A 537 31.50 -1.05 14.50
N VAL A 538 30.87 -0.93 15.67
CA VAL A 538 31.09 -1.90 16.76
C VAL A 538 30.53 -3.26 16.38
N TYR A 539 29.32 -3.34 15.83
CA TYR A 539 28.75 -4.59 15.36
C TYR A 539 29.56 -5.24 14.24
N GLU A 540 30.09 -4.47 13.28
CA GLU A 540 30.98 -4.97 12.22
C GLU A 540 32.24 -5.60 12.83
N SER A 541 32.83 -4.96 13.84
CA SER A 541 34.00 -5.53 14.55
C SER A 541 33.72 -6.86 15.23
N ILE A 542 32.53 -6.97 15.88
CA ILE A 542 32.10 -8.22 16.53
C ILE A 542 31.84 -9.30 15.46
N GLN A 543 31.17 -8.95 14.35
CA GLN A 543 30.91 -9.83 13.24
C GLN A 543 32.21 -10.40 12.63
N GLU A 544 33.14 -9.50 12.30
CA GLU A 544 34.44 -9.91 11.72
C GLU A 544 35.23 -10.84 12.63
N LYS A 545 35.32 -10.52 13.93
CA LYS A 545 35.97 -11.33 14.93
C LYS A 545 35.36 -12.72 14.99
N PHE A 546 34.03 -12.82 15.20
CA PHE A 546 33.34 -14.09 15.31
C PHE A 546 33.47 -14.93 14.03
N ASN A 547 33.19 -14.33 12.87
CA ASN A 547 33.22 -15.01 11.58
C ASN A 547 34.62 -15.47 11.15
N LYS A 548 35.68 -14.83 11.67
CA LYS A 548 37.06 -15.24 11.47
C LYS A 548 37.47 -16.39 12.38
N GLU A 549 37.02 -16.41 13.63
CA GLU A 549 37.37 -17.43 14.63
C GLU A 549 36.55 -18.72 14.46
N SER A 550 35.32 -18.60 13.95
CA SER A 550 34.44 -19.74 13.67
C SER A 550 34.82 -20.44 12.36
N GLN A 551 34.84 -21.77 12.35
CA GLN A 551 35.23 -22.55 11.16
C GLN A 551 34.13 -22.58 10.10
N ASN A 552 32.88 -22.84 10.48
CA ASN A 552 31.76 -23.05 9.55
C ASN A 552 30.56 -22.13 9.78
N GLN A 553 30.31 -21.75 11.05
CA GLN A 553 29.16 -20.98 11.44
C GLN A 553 29.48 -19.50 11.32
N LYS A 554 28.52 -18.74 10.75
CA LYS A 554 28.68 -17.30 10.60
C LYS A 554 27.41 -16.60 11.07
N ILE A 555 27.57 -15.33 11.44
CA ILE A 555 26.47 -14.42 11.73
C ILE A 555 26.51 -13.23 10.78
N SER A 556 25.36 -12.83 10.25
CA SER A 556 25.19 -11.60 9.50
C SER A 556 25.13 -10.38 10.42
N LEU A 557 25.39 -9.20 9.87
CA LEU A 557 25.17 -7.96 10.60
C LEU A 557 23.68 -7.74 10.93
N ALA A 558 22.80 -8.16 10.02
CA ALA A 558 21.36 -8.12 10.24
C ALA A 558 20.93 -8.94 11.47
N ASP A 559 21.43 -10.16 11.59
CA ASP A 559 21.19 -10.99 12.78
C ASP A 559 21.84 -10.41 14.04
N LEU A 560 23.03 -9.82 13.91
CA LEU A 560 23.76 -9.24 15.04
C LEU A 560 23.05 -8.01 15.60
N ILE A 561 22.47 -7.14 14.75
CA ILE A 561 21.67 -5.99 15.16
C ILE A 561 20.42 -6.45 15.94
N VAL A 562 19.71 -7.44 15.43
CA VAL A 562 18.51 -7.99 16.12
C VAL A 562 18.89 -8.65 17.44
N LEU A 563 19.98 -9.41 17.47
CA LEU A 563 20.50 -10.05 18.69
C LEU A 563 20.94 -9.00 19.72
N GLY A 564 21.53 -7.89 19.29
CA GLY A 564 21.87 -6.77 20.14
C GLY A 564 20.62 -6.17 20.84
N GLY A 565 19.52 -5.97 20.09
CA GLY A 565 18.26 -5.58 20.68
C GLY A 565 17.75 -6.55 21.73
N CYS A 566 17.90 -7.87 21.51
CA CYS A 566 17.59 -8.89 22.51
C CYS A 566 18.46 -8.74 23.77
N VAL A 567 19.76 -8.52 23.60
CA VAL A 567 20.71 -8.33 24.72
C VAL A 567 20.33 -7.11 25.54
N GLY A 568 20.06 -5.96 24.92
CA GLY A 568 19.67 -4.73 25.59
C GLY A 568 18.39 -4.89 26.44
N ILE A 569 17.39 -5.61 25.90
CA ILE A 569 16.13 -5.88 26.62
C ILE A 569 16.34 -6.86 27.77
N GLU A 570 17.12 -7.93 27.58
CA GLU A 570 17.46 -8.89 28.66
C GLU A 570 18.20 -8.21 29.81
N ASP A 571 19.14 -7.34 29.50
CA ASP A 571 19.87 -6.57 30.51
C ASP A 571 18.96 -5.57 31.26
N ALA A 572 18.10 -4.85 30.51
CA ALA A 572 17.14 -3.93 31.10
C ALA A 572 16.15 -4.64 32.05
N ALA A 573 15.73 -5.84 31.72
CA ALA A 573 14.90 -6.68 32.60
C ALA A 573 15.68 -7.15 33.85
N SER A 574 16.96 -7.53 33.66
CA SER A 574 17.83 -7.96 34.76
C SER A 574 18.08 -6.84 35.77
N LEU A 575 18.22 -5.58 35.31
CA LEU A 575 18.30 -4.42 36.21
C LEU A 575 17.02 -4.25 37.07
N GLY A 576 15.88 -4.69 36.55
CA GLY A 576 14.60 -4.77 37.28
C GLY A 576 14.43 -6.03 38.15
N GLY A 577 15.47 -6.84 38.31
CA GLY A 577 15.44 -8.10 39.08
C GLY A 577 14.70 -9.26 38.40
N ARG A 578 14.49 -9.19 37.08
CA ARG A 578 13.80 -10.21 36.29
C ARG A 578 14.75 -10.88 35.32
N THR A 579 14.61 -12.18 35.15
CA THR A 579 15.33 -12.94 34.12
C THR A 579 14.35 -13.27 33.00
N ILE A 580 14.60 -12.74 31.81
CA ILE A 580 13.86 -13.06 30.60
C ILE A 580 14.82 -13.63 29.55
N ASN A 581 14.31 -14.42 28.63
CA ASN A 581 15.04 -14.87 27.46
C ASN A 581 14.30 -14.38 26.21
N MET A 582 14.93 -13.47 25.47
CA MET A 582 14.37 -12.94 24.25
C MET A 582 14.46 -13.99 23.13
N PRO A 583 13.35 -14.33 22.46
CA PRO A 583 13.39 -15.23 21.33
C PRO A 583 14.23 -14.63 20.21
N PHE A 584 15.17 -15.42 19.69
CA PHE A 584 16.03 -15.06 18.56
C PHE A 584 16.17 -16.24 17.60
N SER A 585 15.96 -15.97 16.32
CA SER A 585 16.15 -16.94 15.23
C SER A 585 17.15 -16.37 14.24
N PRO A 586 18.31 -17.02 14.03
CA PRO A 586 19.31 -16.62 13.05
C PRO A 586 18.85 -16.91 11.61
N GLY A 587 19.58 -16.36 10.63
CA GLY A 587 19.36 -16.65 9.21
C GLY A 587 19.00 -15.42 8.36
N ARG A 588 19.07 -14.21 8.92
CA ARG A 588 19.10 -12.98 8.10
C ARG A 588 20.44 -12.90 7.40
N MET A 589 20.45 -12.21 6.27
CA MET A 589 21.66 -11.95 5.49
C MET A 589 21.85 -10.47 5.28
N ASP A 590 23.04 -10.06 4.90
CA ASP A 590 23.38 -8.66 4.65
C ASP A 590 23.19 -8.34 3.16
N ALA A 591 22.39 -7.35 2.85
CA ALA A 591 22.16 -6.89 1.48
C ALA A 591 23.43 -6.30 0.87
N LEU A 592 23.57 -6.42 -0.45
CA LEU A 592 24.67 -5.84 -1.20
C LEU A 592 24.31 -4.39 -1.59
N LYS A 593 25.29 -3.51 -1.55
CA LYS A 593 25.12 -2.10 -1.91
C LYS A 593 24.67 -1.95 -3.37
N GLU A 594 25.26 -2.70 -4.27
CA GLU A 594 24.96 -2.73 -5.71
C GLU A 594 23.54 -3.20 -6.04
N ASN A 595 22.91 -3.96 -5.11
CA ASN A 595 21.55 -4.47 -5.27
C ASN A 595 20.52 -3.68 -4.44
N THR A 596 20.90 -2.49 -3.97
CA THR A 596 20.01 -1.61 -3.20
C THR A 596 19.45 -0.51 -4.10
N ASP A 597 18.14 -0.46 -4.23
CA ASP A 597 17.41 0.61 -4.91
C ASP A 597 17.38 1.85 -4.00
N ILE A 598 18.41 2.70 -4.14
CA ILE A 598 18.59 3.88 -3.27
C ILE A 598 17.42 4.85 -3.43
N GLU A 599 16.96 5.10 -4.64
CA GLU A 599 15.87 6.01 -4.94
C GLU A 599 14.54 5.44 -4.41
N GLY A 600 14.22 4.20 -4.74
CA GLY A 600 13.01 3.53 -4.27
C GLY A 600 12.99 3.29 -2.76
N MET A 601 14.14 3.33 -2.07
CA MET A 601 14.20 3.23 -0.61
C MET A 601 13.91 4.54 0.12
N THR A 602 13.97 5.69 -0.55
CA THR A 602 13.70 6.99 0.10
C THR A 602 12.29 7.09 0.65
N VAL A 603 11.32 6.43 0.01
CA VAL A 603 9.92 6.41 0.47
C VAL A 603 9.70 5.65 1.78
N LEU A 604 10.69 4.87 2.23
CA LEU A 604 10.64 4.15 3.51
C LEU A 604 11.14 4.99 4.69
N GLU A 605 11.70 6.21 4.43
CA GLU A 605 12.12 7.09 5.51
C GLU A 605 10.94 7.44 6.41
N PRO A 606 11.02 7.18 7.72
CA PRO A 606 9.92 7.47 8.61
C PRO A 606 9.59 8.97 8.67
N ILE A 607 8.37 9.34 8.32
CA ILE A 607 7.82 10.68 8.54
C ILE A 607 7.60 10.90 10.03
N ALA A 608 7.18 9.85 10.71
CA ALA A 608 7.07 9.80 12.16
C ALA A 608 7.34 8.37 12.66
N ASP A 609 7.81 8.29 13.87
CA ASP A 609 7.89 7.05 14.66
C ASP A 609 7.40 7.35 16.09
N GLY A 610 6.10 7.23 16.29
CA GLY A 610 5.47 7.48 17.58
C GLY A 610 5.98 6.57 18.70
N PHE A 611 6.52 5.39 18.34
CA PHE A 611 7.17 4.49 19.31
C PHE A 611 8.43 5.11 19.93
N ARG A 612 9.14 6.00 19.20
CA ARG A 612 10.33 6.71 19.69
C ARG A 612 10.14 8.21 19.87
N ASN A 613 8.90 8.72 19.85
CA ASN A 613 8.58 10.16 19.90
C ASN A 613 9.26 10.98 18.75
N TYR A 614 9.46 10.40 17.58
CA TYR A 614 9.97 11.08 16.40
C TYR A 614 8.86 11.55 15.47
N LYS A 615 8.96 12.78 14.98
CA LYS A 615 8.13 13.33 13.90
C LYS A 615 8.93 14.41 13.16
N LYS A 616 8.92 14.37 11.83
CA LYS A 616 9.45 15.46 11.00
C LYS A 616 8.66 16.74 11.26
N ALA A 617 9.38 17.88 11.37
CA ALA A 617 8.80 19.14 11.82
C ALA A 617 7.70 19.69 10.91
N ASP A 618 7.82 19.46 9.60
CA ASP A 618 6.94 20.06 8.59
C ASP A 618 5.71 19.21 8.22
N TYR A 619 5.50 18.09 8.92
CA TYR A 619 4.38 17.20 8.59
C TYR A 619 3.12 17.55 9.38
N THR A 620 2.01 17.71 8.66
CA THR A 620 0.75 18.26 9.22
C THR A 620 -0.15 17.27 9.92
N LEU A 621 0.05 15.95 9.70
CA LEU A 621 -0.73 14.90 10.37
C LEU A 621 -0.46 14.83 11.87
N SER A 622 -1.46 14.38 12.63
CA SER A 622 -1.29 14.17 14.06
C SER A 622 -0.33 13.01 14.34
N SER A 623 0.43 13.11 15.42
CA SER A 623 1.37 12.05 15.82
C SER A 623 0.65 10.76 16.17
N GLU A 624 -0.57 10.87 16.67
CA GLU A 624 -1.44 9.77 17.07
C GLU A 624 -1.91 8.95 15.87
N GLU A 625 -2.36 9.62 14.81
CA GLU A 625 -2.79 8.96 13.56
C GLU A 625 -1.59 8.30 12.86
N LEU A 626 -0.44 8.97 12.82
CA LEU A 626 0.80 8.40 12.29
C LEU A 626 1.31 7.20 13.10
N LEU A 627 1.07 7.18 14.43
CA LEU A 627 1.37 6.01 15.25
C LEU A 627 0.49 4.81 14.88
N ILE A 628 -0.82 5.03 14.68
CA ILE A 628 -1.75 3.97 14.29
C ILE A 628 -1.40 3.45 12.90
N ASP A 629 -1.10 4.32 11.95
CA ASP A 629 -0.66 3.94 10.62
C ASP A 629 0.61 3.07 10.69
N LYS A 630 1.61 3.50 11.45
CA LYS A 630 2.85 2.72 11.68
C LYS A 630 2.55 1.37 12.32
N ALA A 631 1.69 1.33 13.33
CA ALA A 631 1.29 0.09 13.99
C ALA A 631 0.59 -0.87 13.02
N GLN A 632 -0.29 -0.36 12.16
CA GLN A 632 -0.95 -1.17 11.12
C GLN A 632 0.06 -1.71 10.10
N GLN A 633 1.01 -0.89 9.64
CA GLN A 633 2.08 -1.33 8.73
C GLN A 633 2.96 -2.42 9.36
N LEU A 634 3.13 -2.40 10.68
CA LEU A 634 3.82 -3.43 11.45
C LEU A 634 2.88 -4.58 11.90
N THR A 635 1.66 -4.64 11.38
CA THR A 635 0.66 -5.67 11.73
C THR A 635 0.30 -5.75 13.22
N LEU A 636 0.53 -4.69 13.98
CA LEU A 636 0.31 -4.68 15.42
C LEU A 636 -1.17 -4.49 15.75
N THR A 637 -1.63 -5.24 16.75
CA THR A 637 -2.91 -4.99 17.41
C THR A 637 -2.78 -3.83 18.42
N ALA A 638 -3.90 -3.28 18.87
CA ALA A 638 -3.89 -2.22 19.87
C ALA A 638 -3.17 -2.63 21.19
N PRO A 639 -3.34 -3.85 21.75
CA PRO A 639 -2.52 -4.31 22.87
C PRO A 639 -1.01 -4.38 22.57
N GLU A 640 -0.62 -4.91 21.41
CA GLU A 640 0.80 -4.99 21.01
C GLU A 640 1.43 -3.59 20.84
N MET A 641 0.71 -2.66 20.19
CA MET A 641 1.12 -1.26 20.07
C MET A 641 1.29 -0.62 21.45
N THR A 642 0.33 -0.82 22.37
CA THR A 642 0.37 -0.27 23.73
C THR A 642 1.56 -0.83 24.52
N ALA A 643 1.79 -2.14 24.47
CA ALA A 643 2.93 -2.76 25.17
C ALA A 643 4.27 -2.22 24.65
N LEU A 644 4.42 -2.06 23.32
CA LEU A 644 5.64 -1.52 22.73
C LEU A 644 5.90 -0.07 23.11
N ILE A 645 4.88 0.79 23.08
CA ILE A 645 5.01 2.18 23.51
C ILE A 645 5.52 2.24 24.97
N GLY A 646 4.84 1.58 25.90
CA GLY A 646 5.23 1.60 27.31
C GLY A 646 6.64 1.06 27.54
N GLY A 647 7.01 -0.02 26.84
CA GLY A 647 8.33 -0.62 26.96
C GLY A 647 9.44 0.28 26.42
N ILE A 648 9.30 0.80 25.21
CA ILE A 648 10.30 1.69 24.60
C ILE A 648 10.50 2.95 25.43
N ARG A 649 9.42 3.48 26.06
CA ARG A 649 9.52 4.64 26.97
C ARG A 649 10.34 4.35 28.22
N VAL A 650 10.02 3.28 28.96
CA VAL A 650 10.77 2.96 30.19
C VAL A 650 12.21 2.52 29.90
N LEU A 651 12.47 1.96 28.72
CA LEU A 651 13.80 1.62 28.24
C LEU A 651 14.63 2.85 27.83
N ASN A 652 14.07 4.05 27.90
CA ASN A 652 14.69 5.32 27.53
C ASN A 652 15.19 5.35 26.05
N SER A 653 14.51 4.62 25.17
CA SER A 653 14.91 4.42 23.77
C SER A 653 14.19 5.37 22.81
N ASN A 654 13.90 6.60 23.25
CA ASN A 654 13.33 7.65 22.44
C ASN A 654 14.36 8.24 21.44
N TYR A 655 13.86 8.82 20.36
CA TYR A 655 14.68 9.59 19.42
C TYR A 655 15.46 10.70 20.15
N ASN A 656 16.74 10.82 19.83
CA ASN A 656 17.68 11.77 20.45
C ASN A 656 17.70 11.67 22.00
N GLN A 657 17.48 10.50 22.56
CA GLN A 657 17.48 10.26 24.01
C GLN A 657 16.52 11.21 24.79
N SER A 658 15.43 11.61 24.14
CA SER A 658 14.44 12.51 24.71
C SER A 658 13.78 11.88 25.93
N SER A 659 13.72 12.63 27.04
CA SER A 659 13.02 12.20 28.26
C SER A 659 11.49 12.36 28.19
N ILE A 660 10.94 12.84 27.08
CA ILE A 660 9.50 13.03 26.90
C ILE A 660 8.81 11.67 26.86
N GLY A 661 7.83 11.46 27.75
CA GLY A 661 7.11 10.20 27.89
C GLY A 661 7.84 9.12 28.71
N VAL A 662 9.06 9.39 29.20
CA VAL A 662 9.78 8.49 30.13
C VAL A 662 9.19 8.61 31.53
N LEU A 663 8.06 7.92 31.75
CA LEU A 663 7.26 8.02 33.01
C LEU A 663 7.72 6.98 34.01
N THR A 664 8.99 6.98 34.36
CA THR A 664 9.57 6.07 35.39
C THR A 664 10.71 6.77 36.16
N GLU A 665 10.90 6.38 37.42
CA GLU A 665 12.04 6.79 38.22
C GLU A 665 13.33 6.02 37.91
N THR A 666 13.22 4.96 37.15
CA THR A 666 14.32 4.05 36.78
C THR A 666 14.42 3.90 35.26
N PRO A 667 14.80 4.96 34.50
CA PRO A 667 15.00 4.87 33.07
C PRO A 667 15.99 3.76 32.71
N GLY A 668 15.73 3.03 31.63
CA GLY A 668 16.54 1.88 31.20
C GLY A 668 16.18 0.55 31.88
N VAL A 669 15.22 0.53 32.80
CA VAL A 669 14.72 -0.69 33.46
C VAL A 669 13.39 -1.08 32.85
N LEU A 670 13.27 -2.34 32.40
CA LEU A 670 12.01 -2.85 31.85
C LEU A 670 11.00 -3.13 32.98
N ASN A 671 10.03 -2.25 33.13
CA ASN A 671 8.97 -2.32 34.11
C ASN A 671 7.67 -1.70 33.58
N ASN A 672 6.57 -1.77 34.35
CA ASN A 672 5.28 -1.23 33.95
C ASN A 672 4.99 0.19 34.46
N ASP A 673 6.01 0.93 34.90
CA ASP A 673 5.87 2.26 35.49
C ASP A 673 5.21 3.26 34.54
N TYR A 674 5.48 3.19 33.24
CA TYR A 674 4.83 4.05 32.24
C TYR A 674 3.31 4.02 32.41
N PHE A 675 2.72 2.85 32.46
CA PHE A 675 1.26 2.69 32.60
C PHE A 675 0.76 3.11 34.00
N ARG A 676 1.50 2.73 35.03
CA ARG A 676 1.14 3.11 36.41
C ARG A 676 1.11 4.63 36.58
N ASN A 677 2.14 5.32 36.10
CA ASN A 677 2.24 6.77 36.22
C ASN A 677 1.29 7.51 35.29
N LEU A 678 1.07 6.99 34.04
CA LEU A 678 0.11 7.56 33.09
C LEU A 678 -1.34 7.44 33.63
N CYS A 679 -1.68 6.32 34.22
CA CYS A 679 -3.03 6.05 34.75
C CYS A 679 -3.26 6.65 36.14
N SER A 680 -2.20 7.10 36.84
CA SER A 680 -2.31 7.62 38.22
C SER A 680 -3.10 8.92 38.27
N MET A 681 -3.91 9.05 39.34
CA MET A 681 -4.59 10.30 39.69
C MET A 681 -3.71 11.24 40.50
N ASP A 682 -2.46 10.86 40.81
CA ASP A 682 -1.52 11.71 41.58
C ASP A 682 -0.99 12.88 40.75
N TYR A 683 -1.19 12.84 39.41
CA TYR A 683 -0.68 13.85 38.50
C TYR A 683 -1.79 14.60 37.81
N GLU A 684 -1.52 15.86 37.48
CA GLU A 684 -2.35 16.75 36.70
C GLU A 684 -1.57 17.23 35.49
N TRP A 685 -2.10 16.97 34.29
CA TRP A 685 -1.43 17.30 33.02
C TRP A 685 -1.85 18.69 32.55
N LYS A 686 -0.88 19.52 32.16
CA LYS A 686 -1.11 20.84 31.57
C LYS A 686 -0.29 20.97 30.26
N PRO A 687 -0.86 21.55 29.20
CA PRO A 687 -0.10 21.80 27.98
C PRO A 687 1.08 22.73 28.26
N LYS A 688 2.23 22.44 27.67
CA LYS A 688 3.46 23.24 27.80
C LYS A 688 3.41 24.49 26.94
N SER A 689 2.69 24.44 25.80
CA SER A 689 2.51 25.54 24.84
C SER A 689 1.08 25.54 24.31
N GLU A 690 0.71 26.59 23.57
CA GLU A 690 -0.60 26.67 22.88
C GLU A 690 -0.80 25.57 21.85
N GLU A 691 0.28 25.06 21.25
CA GLU A 691 0.24 23.96 20.27
C GLU A 691 -0.14 22.63 20.87
N SER A 692 -0.05 22.50 22.20
CA SER A 692 -0.49 21.30 22.92
C SER A 692 0.11 19.97 22.41
N THR A 693 1.37 20.01 21.97
CA THR A 693 2.10 18.81 21.51
C THR A 693 2.85 18.11 22.65
N ILE A 694 3.21 18.89 23.68
CA ILE A 694 3.91 18.42 24.89
C ILE A 694 3.16 18.91 26.12
N PHE A 695 3.09 18.07 27.13
CA PHE A 695 2.39 18.31 28.38
C PHE A 695 3.30 18.11 29.60
N ASN A 696 3.13 18.95 30.59
CA ASN A 696 3.77 18.85 31.87
C ASN A 696 2.82 18.18 32.87
N GLY A 697 3.29 17.14 33.56
CA GLY A 697 2.60 16.43 34.62
C GLY A 697 3.05 16.93 36.00
N PHE A 698 2.18 17.64 36.68
CA PHE A 698 2.43 18.17 38.03
C PHE A 698 1.82 17.23 39.08
N LYS A 699 2.44 17.14 40.26
CA LYS A 699 1.77 16.52 41.40
C LYS A 699 0.47 17.26 41.68
N ARG A 700 -0.64 16.52 41.74
CA ARG A 700 -1.98 17.09 41.88
C ARG A 700 -2.08 18.04 43.09
N GLY A 701 -2.60 19.24 42.81
CA GLY A 701 -2.74 20.29 43.81
C GLY A 701 -1.45 21.02 44.17
N THR A 702 -0.38 20.83 43.41
CA THR A 702 0.91 21.52 43.59
C THR A 702 1.44 22.05 42.26
N GLU A 703 2.53 22.82 42.29
CA GLU A 703 3.29 23.26 41.11
C GLU A 703 4.56 22.42 40.91
N GLU A 704 4.69 21.29 41.62
CA GLU A 704 5.85 20.41 41.44
C GLU A 704 5.74 19.62 40.15
N LEU A 705 6.57 19.98 39.17
CA LEU A 705 6.69 19.26 37.91
C LEU A 705 7.35 17.91 38.14
N LYS A 706 6.67 16.83 37.76
CA LYS A 706 7.17 15.46 37.90
C LYS A 706 7.50 14.81 36.54
N TRP A 707 6.61 14.94 35.56
CA TRP A 707 6.72 14.28 34.29
C TRP A 707 6.54 15.24 33.13
N THR A 708 7.04 14.84 31.97
CA THR A 708 6.73 15.48 30.68
C THR A 708 6.33 14.39 29.69
N ALA A 709 5.24 14.58 28.97
CA ALA A 709 4.71 13.62 28.01
C ALA A 709 4.33 14.29 26.70
N SER A 710 4.36 13.54 25.61
CA SER A 710 3.81 13.97 24.31
C SER A 710 2.30 13.73 24.25
N ARG A 711 1.64 14.28 23.24
CA ARG A 711 0.24 13.93 22.92
C ARG A 711 0.10 12.42 22.68
N THR A 712 1.06 11.85 21.96
CA THR A 712 1.10 10.40 21.70
C THR A 712 1.11 9.58 22.98
N ASP A 713 1.77 10.06 24.05
CA ASP A 713 1.73 9.37 25.34
C ASP A 713 0.37 9.53 26.03
N LEU A 714 -0.17 10.76 26.04
CA LEU A 714 -1.40 11.05 26.79
C LEU A 714 -2.66 10.42 26.14
N ILE A 715 -2.64 10.13 24.85
CA ILE A 715 -3.78 9.46 24.20
C ILE A 715 -4.04 8.07 24.80
N PHE A 716 -2.99 7.37 25.25
CA PHE A 716 -3.10 6.08 25.93
C PHE A 716 -3.79 6.15 27.29
N GLY A 717 -3.79 7.32 27.93
CA GLY A 717 -4.55 7.57 29.16
C GLY A 717 -5.93 8.18 28.94
N SER A 718 -6.22 8.67 27.72
CA SER A 718 -7.36 9.50 27.38
C SER A 718 -8.38 8.81 26.46
N ASN A 719 -7.95 8.17 25.38
CA ASN A 719 -8.83 7.37 24.53
C ASN A 719 -9.34 6.17 25.35
N SER A 720 -10.66 5.96 25.36
CA SER A 720 -11.29 4.96 26.23
C SER A 720 -10.82 3.53 25.98
N GLU A 721 -10.53 3.17 24.72
CA GLU A 721 -10.06 1.84 24.36
C GLU A 721 -8.59 1.65 24.75
N LEU A 722 -7.72 2.58 24.40
CA LEU A 722 -6.31 2.53 24.77
C LEU A 722 -6.14 2.61 26.30
N ARG A 723 -6.96 3.43 26.97
CA ARG A 723 -6.98 3.51 28.44
C ARG A 723 -7.35 2.19 29.09
N ALA A 724 -8.35 1.49 28.57
CA ALA A 724 -8.74 0.17 29.09
C ALA A 724 -7.59 -0.85 28.97
N ILE A 725 -6.82 -0.81 27.88
CA ILE A 725 -5.63 -1.65 27.70
C ILE A 725 -4.52 -1.24 28.69
N CYS A 726 -4.27 0.07 28.83
CA CYS A 726 -3.28 0.58 29.79
C CYS A 726 -3.56 0.16 31.23
N GLU A 727 -4.81 0.16 31.64
CA GLU A 727 -5.22 -0.25 33.00
C GLU A 727 -4.89 -1.72 33.29
N VAL A 728 -4.94 -2.60 32.29
CA VAL A 728 -4.49 -4.00 32.44
C VAL A 728 -3.00 -4.04 32.81
N TYR A 729 -2.17 -3.24 32.14
CA TYR A 729 -0.72 -3.22 32.41
C TYR A 729 -0.37 -2.40 33.65
N ALA A 730 -1.20 -1.42 34.05
CA ALA A 730 -1.01 -0.58 35.22
C ALA A 730 -1.40 -1.27 36.55
N SER A 731 -2.21 -2.33 36.51
CA SER A 731 -2.66 -3.09 37.65
C SER A 731 -1.50 -3.68 38.45
N ASP A 732 -1.67 -3.91 39.76
CA ASP A 732 -0.60 -4.41 40.64
C ASP A 732 -0.05 -5.77 40.17
N ASP A 733 -0.88 -6.60 39.57
CA ASP A 733 -0.52 -7.90 38.95
C ASP A 733 -0.20 -7.80 37.44
N GLY A 734 -0.29 -6.60 36.85
CA GLY A 734 -0.11 -6.37 35.41
C GLY A 734 1.33 -6.46 34.91
N GLY A 735 2.33 -6.39 35.81
CA GLY A 735 3.73 -6.29 35.40
C GLY A 735 4.27 -7.48 34.59
N GLU A 736 3.95 -8.70 35.01
CA GLU A 736 4.38 -9.93 34.27
C GLU A 736 3.69 -10.06 32.92
N LYS A 737 2.40 -9.73 32.88
CA LYS A 737 1.65 -9.73 31.61
C LYS A 737 2.23 -8.70 30.64
N PHE A 738 2.50 -7.48 31.11
CA PHE A 738 3.13 -6.45 30.29
C PHE A 738 4.43 -6.92 29.66
N ILE A 739 5.35 -7.47 30.48
CA ILE A 739 6.65 -7.94 29.98
C ILE A 739 6.47 -9.06 28.96
N THR A 740 5.56 -10.00 29.22
CA THR A 740 5.27 -11.09 28.28
C THR A 740 4.74 -10.56 26.96
N ASP A 741 3.82 -9.63 26.98
CA ASP A 741 3.22 -9.04 25.79
C ASP A 741 4.22 -8.15 25.03
N PHE A 742 5.06 -7.40 25.76
CA PHE A 742 6.16 -6.63 25.15
C PHE A 742 7.15 -7.52 24.42
N VAL A 743 7.61 -8.61 25.05
CA VAL A 743 8.53 -9.58 24.44
C VAL A 743 7.93 -10.17 23.16
N LYS A 744 6.66 -10.55 23.19
CA LYS A 744 5.95 -11.08 22.01
C LYS A 744 5.84 -10.05 20.89
N ALA A 745 5.42 -8.84 21.20
CA ALA A 745 5.26 -7.77 20.23
C ALA A 745 6.60 -7.34 19.63
N TRP A 746 7.64 -7.22 20.45
CA TRP A 746 9.00 -6.96 19.97
C TRP A 746 9.49 -8.05 19.03
N THR A 747 9.39 -9.30 19.44
CA THR A 747 9.82 -10.47 18.64
C THR A 747 9.07 -10.51 17.30
N LYS A 748 7.77 -10.19 17.31
CA LYS A 748 6.96 -10.08 16.09
C LYS A 748 7.55 -9.04 15.13
N VAL A 749 7.82 -7.82 15.59
CA VAL A 749 8.40 -6.76 14.74
C VAL A 749 9.76 -7.17 14.17
N MET A 750 10.61 -7.78 14.98
CA MET A 750 11.94 -8.24 14.54
C MET A 750 11.90 -9.34 13.46
N ASN A 751 10.74 -10.00 13.26
CA ASN A 751 10.59 -11.12 12.33
C ASN A 751 9.59 -10.88 11.18
N LEU A 752 9.02 -9.69 11.05
CA LEU A 752 7.98 -9.40 10.03
C LEU A 752 8.46 -9.65 8.59
N ASP A 753 9.73 -9.44 8.31
CA ASP A 753 10.37 -9.60 7.01
C ASP A 753 10.95 -11.00 6.75
N ARG A 754 10.57 -12.00 7.56
CA ARG A 754 11.04 -13.38 7.42
C ARG A 754 9.92 -14.27 6.88
N PHE A 755 9.85 -14.40 5.56
CA PHE A 755 8.77 -15.11 4.86
C PHE A 755 8.92 -16.63 4.82
N SER A 756 10.06 -17.15 5.25
CA SER A 756 10.43 -18.59 5.19
C SER A 756 10.45 -19.30 6.55
N ILE A 757 9.92 -18.68 7.60
CA ILE A 757 9.87 -19.27 8.95
C ILE A 757 8.45 -19.75 9.25
#